data_22b3e9e0aec2f782f38a13086351daea
#
_entry.id   22b3e9e0aec2f782f38a13086351daea
#
_cell.length_a   1.000
_cell.length_b   1.000
_cell.length_c   1.000
_cell.angle_alpha   90.00
_cell.angle_beta   90.00
_cell.angle_gamma   90.00
#
_symmetry.space_group_name_H-M   'P 1'
#
loop_
_entity.id
_entity.type
_entity.pdbx_description
1 polymer ?
#
loop_
_entity_poly.entity_id
_entity_poly.type
_entity_poly.pdbx_seq_one_letter_code
_entity_poly.pdbx_strand_id
1 'polypeptide(L)'
;MHTCISAADGWTRVVLTHALLLLAVVGGAALPAQITRVANTTLTLPQNPATFGYTTEVAFPGLTFDQPVGIVTAPGDTDRVFIVEKTGRVQMVTGIHSTPVKQVFLDLSARVLTNSEEGLLGLAFHPDFASNHYFYVYYSLTATTSDGSGDHERVARFTALPSPATNADILATEMPMITQYDEAPNHNAGDLHFGSDGYLYVAIGDEGGANDQYANSQRIDKDFFSGILRLDVDNLPGNLAPNPHPAINPGTYKVPADNPFVGATSFNGLAVTAAAVRTEFWAVGLRNPWRFSFDPPTGRLFAGDVGQSAREEIDLITKGGNYGWNYREGTIAGPRSNPPPGAQFIDPIWDADRNTAQTITGGVVYRGTRFAQLYGLYVFGDYQVNKIFTMAFPASGPVQVQQIATETTPVGFGIDPGNGDILVACIGTGAITRLVYNTTSTGTALPATLSATGAFSDLASLTPNPGIVDYGPNISFWSDFAQKRRWFSVPALADKITFAAEGNWTFPAGTVWVKHFDLELTRGEPSTARRVETRFLVKTAAGVYGVTYQWNDAQTEATLVPEAGADQNFTINVGGSNHTQTWHFPSRSECLQCHTPVAGQALSFNTAQLNAMHTYPGGTVNQLTALLNAGYFINTVPDPSTLRALASAGDTTQTLEYRVRSYLAANCVQCHQPGGAAQGLWDARITTPTSAAGLVRGALLDDLGDADNRVIAPGDLLHSVLLDRISVRGAKQMPPLASNEVDATNVALVISWVRALGDASRSDFDGDNQPDILWQNSSTGDRAVWLMNGTSIGNFGYLAGIPTAWSMAGSADFDGDGHADLVWENRTTGDRTFWLLNGTTISSFVYLAYVDPAWHIAAVGDFNGDGQTDLVWENLTTGDRTVWFMNGTSIGSFGYLANIPAEWRIVGAGDFNSDGQTDLVWENTTTGDRSVWYLNGTTIQSFGYVAGVDVAWHIAAVADFNGDGQPDLLWENSTTGDRAFWLMNGIAQASAPYLAYIDPVWKIAP
;
A
#
# COMPACT_ATOMS: atom_id res chain seq x y z
N MET A 1 -101.03 6.92 -1.69
CA MET A 1 -100.31 7.58 -2.75
C MET A 1 -98.85 7.30 -2.56
N HIS A 2 -98.47 6.52 -3.32
CA HIS A 2 -97.29 6.29 -4.10
C HIS A 2 -95.92 6.81 -3.55
N THR A 3 -95.08 5.87 -3.18
CA THR A 3 -93.74 5.66 -3.59
C THR A 3 -92.66 6.64 -3.09
N CYS A 4 -91.95 6.16 -2.12
CA CYS A 4 -90.55 6.49 -1.87
C CYS A 4 -89.91 5.43 -0.92
N ILE A 5 -89.75 4.21 -1.38
CA ILE A 5 -88.91 3.18 -0.75
C ILE A 5 -88.24 2.44 -1.86
N SER A 6 -87.03 2.87 -2.27
CA SER A 6 -86.02 2.00 -2.89
C SER A 6 -84.72 2.75 -3.23
N ALA A 7 -84.04 3.39 -2.24
CA ALA A 7 -82.74 3.91 -2.48
C ALA A 7 -81.70 3.61 -1.32
N ALA A 8 -82.15 2.92 -0.27
CA ALA A 8 -81.25 2.63 0.89
C ALA A 8 -80.53 1.31 0.84
N ASP A 9 -81.04 0.32 0.07
CA ASP A 9 -80.45 -1.04 0.04
C ASP A 9 -79.29 -1.21 -0.95
N GLY A 10 -79.13 -0.31 -1.93
CA GLY A 10 -78.05 -0.38 -2.91
C GLY A 10 -76.67 0.08 -2.40
N TRP A 11 -76.66 1.00 -1.47
CA TRP A 11 -75.41 1.55 -0.94
C TRP A 11 -74.81 0.67 0.12
N THR A 12 -75.59 -0.04 0.91
CA THR A 12 -75.05 -0.92 1.96
C THR A 12 -74.41 -2.18 1.37
N ARG A 13 -74.85 -2.66 0.21
CA ARG A 13 -74.20 -3.81 -0.45
C ARG A 13 -72.96 -3.41 -1.23
N VAL A 14 -72.92 -2.25 -1.83
CA VAL A 14 -71.69 -1.74 -2.52
C VAL A 14 -70.61 -1.41 -1.53
N VAL A 15 -70.88 -0.85 -0.34
CA VAL A 15 -69.93 -0.57 0.70
C VAL A 15 -69.40 -1.85 1.35
N LEU A 16 -70.26 -2.91 1.54
CA LEU A 16 -69.75 -4.18 2.06
C LEU A 16 -68.85 -4.94 1.05
N THR A 17 -69.18 -4.87 -0.27
CA THR A 17 -68.35 -5.52 -1.32
C THR A 17 -67.07 -4.80 -1.54
N HIS A 18 -67.02 -3.47 -1.45
CA HIS A 18 -65.78 -2.75 -1.52
C HIS A 18 -64.91 -2.86 -0.23
N ALA A 19 -65.52 -2.96 0.95
CA ALA A 19 -64.83 -3.25 2.20
C ALA A 19 -64.22 -4.67 2.23
N LEU A 20 -64.94 -5.67 1.69
CA LEU A 20 -64.39 -7.02 1.54
C LEU A 20 -63.33 -7.12 0.43
N LEU A 21 -63.39 -6.34 -0.67
CA LEU A 21 -62.32 -6.27 -1.67
C LEU A 21 -61.10 -5.48 -1.15
N LEU A 22 -61.26 -4.43 -0.33
CA LEU A 22 -60.12 -3.77 0.30
C LEU A 22 -59.46 -4.64 1.40
N LEU A 23 -60.22 -5.43 2.15
CA LEU A 23 -59.62 -6.43 3.08
C LEU A 23 -58.91 -7.60 2.36
N ALA A 24 -59.40 -8.00 1.16
CA ALA A 24 -58.75 -9.03 0.36
C ALA A 24 -57.46 -8.52 -0.36
N VAL A 25 -57.38 -7.21 -0.67
CA VAL A 25 -56.16 -6.59 -1.27
C VAL A 25 -55.09 -6.23 -0.22
N VAL A 26 -55.49 -5.98 1.05
CA VAL A 26 -54.54 -5.78 2.15
C VAL A 26 -54.02 -7.10 2.74
N GLY A 27 -54.72 -8.23 2.47
CA GLY A 27 -54.27 -9.55 2.94
C GLY A 27 -53.27 -10.30 2.05
N GLY A 28 -52.83 -9.69 0.95
CA GLY A 28 -51.89 -10.26 -0.01
C GLY A 28 -50.53 -9.58 -0.06
N ALA A 29 -50.07 -8.92 1.01
CA ALA A 29 -48.65 -8.63 1.15
C ALA A 29 -47.94 -9.97 1.27
N ALA A 30 -47.28 -10.43 0.21
CA ALA A 30 -46.36 -11.57 0.30
C ALA A 30 -45.46 -11.31 1.52
N LEU A 31 -45.48 -12.22 2.49
CA LEU A 31 -44.56 -12.18 3.59
C LEU A 31 -43.16 -12.07 2.98
N PRO A 32 -42.32 -11.16 3.45
CA PRO A 32 -40.98 -11.04 2.92
C PRO A 32 -40.30 -12.40 2.99
N ALA A 33 -39.59 -12.78 1.97
CA ALA A 33 -38.84 -14.03 1.86
C ALA A 33 -38.06 -14.28 3.16
N GLN A 34 -38.45 -15.27 3.94
CA GLN A 34 -37.91 -15.54 5.25
C GLN A 34 -36.89 -16.68 5.17
N ILE A 35 -35.66 -16.38 5.61
CA ILE A 35 -34.73 -17.44 6.04
C ILE A 35 -35.24 -17.98 7.38
N THR A 36 -35.43 -19.28 7.47
CA THR A 36 -35.69 -19.89 8.78
C THR A 36 -34.36 -20.25 9.41
N ARG A 37 -34.05 -19.61 10.53
CA ARG A 37 -32.84 -19.93 11.24
C ARG A 37 -32.96 -21.27 11.96
N VAL A 38 -32.06 -22.21 11.64
CA VAL A 38 -31.95 -23.53 12.23
C VAL A 38 -30.52 -23.70 12.75
N ALA A 39 -30.34 -24.35 13.90
CA ALA A 39 -29.04 -24.72 14.40
C ALA A 39 -28.41 -25.77 13.46
N ASN A 40 -27.16 -25.59 13.11
CA ASN A 40 -26.45 -26.62 12.35
C ASN A 40 -25.90 -27.67 13.31
N THR A 41 -26.18 -28.95 13.01
CA THR A 41 -25.74 -30.12 13.80
C THR A 41 -24.90 -31.08 12.98
N THR A 42 -24.56 -30.75 11.77
CA THR A 42 -23.88 -31.64 10.81
C THR A 42 -22.42 -31.31 10.59
N LEU A 43 -22.03 -30.04 10.78
CA LEU A 43 -20.65 -29.62 10.58
C LEU A 43 -19.73 -30.30 11.59
N THR A 44 -18.66 -30.92 11.08
CA THR A 44 -17.69 -31.71 11.85
C THR A 44 -16.32 -31.01 11.97
N LEU A 45 -16.20 -29.75 11.47
CA LEU A 45 -14.98 -28.98 11.54
C LEU A 45 -14.64 -28.64 13.00
N PRO A 46 -13.46 -29.05 13.52
CA PRO A 46 -13.14 -28.94 14.94
C PRO A 46 -12.87 -27.50 15.36
N GLN A 47 -13.21 -27.17 16.62
CA GLN A 47 -12.84 -25.89 17.24
C GLN A 47 -11.38 -25.82 17.70
N ASN A 48 -10.74 -26.97 17.82
CA ASN A 48 -9.32 -27.11 18.10
C ASN A 48 -8.70 -28.02 17.04
N PRO A 49 -8.47 -27.50 15.81
CA PRO A 49 -7.88 -28.29 14.75
C PRO A 49 -6.47 -28.69 15.13
N ALA A 50 -6.00 -29.77 14.53
CA ALA A 50 -4.61 -30.18 14.65
C ALA A 50 -3.71 -28.97 14.29
N THR A 51 -3.01 -28.45 15.30
CA THR A 51 -2.07 -27.34 15.11
C THR A 51 -0.69 -27.90 14.82
N PHE A 52 -0.07 -27.28 13.85
CA PHE A 52 1.29 -27.52 13.45
C PHE A 52 2.13 -26.36 14.02
N GLY A 53 3.34 -26.63 14.44
CA GLY A 53 4.20 -25.62 15.06
C GLY A 53 5.59 -25.62 14.46
N TYR A 54 6.21 -24.45 14.45
CA TYR A 54 7.62 -24.37 14.16
C TYR A 54 8.43 -24.93 15.31
N THR A 55 9.53 -25.58 14.97
CA THR A 55 10.60 -26.01 15.88
C THR A 55 11.93 -25.75 15.17
N THR A 56 13.00 -26.06 15.85
CA THR A 56 14.34 -25.97 15.28
C THR A 56 14.99 -27.34 15.19
N GLU A 57 15.88 -27.50 14.23
CA GLU A 57 16.77 -28.65 14.12
C GLU A 57 18.18 -28.18 13.84
N VAL A 58 19.20 -28.99 14.18
CA VAL A 58 20.60 -28.69 13.87
C VAL A 58 20.79 -28.60 12.37
N ALA A 59 21.20 -27.42 11.87
CA ALA A 59 21.38 -27.19 10.44
C ALA A 59 22.58 -27.94 9.86
N PHE A 60 23.65 -28.06 10.64
CA PHE A 60 24.92 -28.72 10.24
C PHE A 60 25.29 -29.85 11.20
N PRO A 61 24.69 -31.05 11.07
CA PRO A 61 24.94 -32.17 11.99
C PRO A 61 26.42 -32.54 12.06
N GLY A 62 26.94 -32.71 13.27
CA GLY A 62 28.34 -33.05 13.54
C GLY A 62 29.31 -31.85 13.55
N LEU A 63 28.86 -30.64 13.23
CA LEU A 63 29.63 -29.41 13.39
C LEU A 63 29.22 -28.68 14.66
N THR A 64 30.23 -28.15 15.38
CA THR A 64 30.04 -27.24 16.51
C THR A 64 30.90 -26.01 16.32
N PHE A 65 30.45 -24.87 16.87
CA PHE A 65 31.10 -23.57 16.75
C PHE A 65 31.37 -22.99 18.15
N ASP A 66 32.40 -22.19 18.25
CA ASP A 66 32.82 -21.61 19.52
C ASP A 66 32.16 -20.25 19.74
N GLN A 67 31.03 -20.23 20.48
CA GLN A 67 30.23 -19.04 20.71
C GLN A 67 29.80 -18.33 19.40
N PRO A 68 29.03 -19.00 18.52
CA PRO A 68 28.60 -18.40 17.26
C PRO A 68 27.65 -17.22 17.52
N VAL A 69 27.91 -16.05 16.89
CA VAL A 69 27.13 -14.81 17.06
C VAL A 69 26.57 -14.26 15.76
N GLY A 70 27.07 -14.71 14.60
CA GLY A 70 26.62 -14.24 13.30
C GLY A 70 26.67 -15.34 12.24
N ILE A 71 25.79 -15.22 11.23
CA ILE A 71 25.72 -16.11 10.07
C ILE A 71 25.62 -15.22 8.83
N VAL A 72 26.61 -15.25 7.97
CA VAL A 72 26.74 -14.34 6.84
C VAL A 72 26.96 -15.14 5.54
N THR A 73 26.41 -14.63 4.45
CA THR A 73 26.56 -15.20 3.11
C THR A 73 27.32 -14.20 2.22
N ALA A 74 28.32 -14.68 1.48
CA ALA A 74 28.96 -13.83 0.49
C ALA A 74 28.10 -13.68 -0.77
N PRO A 75 28.14 -12.52 -1.47
CA PRO A 75 27.37 -12.28 -2.67
C PRO A 75 27.58 -13.38 -3.73
N GLY A 76 26.47 -13.96 -4.21
CA GLY A 76 26.47 -15.02 -5.21
C GLY A 76 26.70 -16.45 -4.69
N ASP A 77 26.92 -16.63 -3.39
CA ASP A 77 26.98 -17.97 -2.81
C ASP A 77 25.60 -18.64 -2.79
N THR A 78 25.57 -19.93 -3.01
CA THR A 78 24.35 -20.77 -2.96
C THR A 78 24.50 -22.00 -2.08
N ASP A 79 25.73 -22.39 -1.71
CA ASP A 79 26.03 -23.62 -0.95
C ASP A 79 27.12 -23.40 0.09
N ARG A 80 27.30 -22.12 0.54
CA ARG A 80 28.34 -21.74 1.50
C ARG A 80 27.84 -20.63 2.42
N VAL A 81 28.13 -20.74 3.74
CA VAL A 81 27.88 -19.73 4.75
C VAL A 81 29.11 -19.51 5.62
N PHE A 82 29.19 -18.34 6.23
CA PHE A 82 30.27 -17.94 7.14
C PHE A 82 29.69 -17.73 8.54
N ILE A 83 30.28 -18.41 9.52
CA ILE A 83 29.85 -18.36 10.93
C ILE A 83 30.85 -17.52 11.70
N VAL A 84 30.39 -16.44 12.30
CA VAL A 84 31.18 -15.56 13.14
C VAL A 84 31.20 -16.16 14.56
N GLU A 85 32.39 -16.55 15.01
CA GLU A 85 32.61 -17.00 16.37
C GLU A 85 33.14 -15.84 17.23
N LYS A 86 32.42 -15.51 18.32
CA LYS A 86 32.78 -14.42 19.25
C LYS A 86 34.22 -14.49 19.71
N THR A 87 34.75 -15.69 19.85
CA THR A 87 36.13 -15.97 20.24
C THR A 87 37.22 -15.58 19.22
N GLY A 88 36.82 -14.96 18.09
CA GLY A 88 37.76 -14.35 17.15
C GLY A 88 37.96 -15.12 15.86
N ARG A 89 37.13 -16.11 15.52
CA ARG A 89 37.22 -16.82 14.25
C ARG A 89 36.02 -16.62 13.37
N VAL A 90 36.24 -16.61 12.06
CA VAL A 90 35.22 -16.80 11.04
C VAL A 90 35.38 -18.21 10.47
N GLN A 91 34.36 -19.04 10.61
CA GLN A 91 34.33 -20.40 10.04
C GLN A 91 33.58 -20.37 8.74
N MET A 92 34.14 -20.85 7.67
CA MET A 92 33.44 -21.10 6.40
C MET A 92 32.87 -22.50 6.40
N VAL A 93 31.60 -22.66 6.16
CA VAL A 93 30.90 -23.94 5.99
C VAL A 93 30.49 -24.08 4.55
N THR A 94 30.97 -25.12 3.88
CA THR A 94 30.65 -25.46 2.49
C THR A 94 29.83 -26.74 2.43
N GLY A 95 29.13 -26.99 1.30
CA GLY A 95 28.31 -28.18 1.13
C GLY A 95 27.12 -28.21 2.08
N ILE A 96 26.50 -27.05 2.35
CA ILE A 96 25.43 -26.89 3.36
C ILE A 96 24.16 -27.67 2.99
N HIS A 97 24.01 -28.03 1.70
CA HIS A 97 22.89 -28.84 1.19
C HIS A 97 23.26 -30.32 0.96
N SER A 98 24.49 -30.72 1.32
CA SER A 98 24.99 -32.10 1.11
C SER A 98 25.68 -32.63 2.35
N THR A 99 26.99 -32.55 2.41
CA THR A 99 27.79 -32.93 3.58
C THR A 99 28.55 -31.70 4.02
N PRO A 100 28.11 -31.02 5.09
CA PRO A 100 28.73 -29.76 5.51
C PRO A 100 30.15 -29.98 6.03
N VAL A 101 31.08 -29.17 5.56
CA VAL A 101 32.49 -29.16 5.98
C VAL A 101 32.85 -27.76 6.48
N LYS A 102 33.42 -27.70 7.67
CA LYS A 102 33.89 -26.46 8.31
C LYS A 102 35.41 -26.27 8.11
N GLN A 103 35.79 -25.05 7.76
CA GLN A 103 37.22 -24.63 7.74
C GLN A 103 37.36 -23.17 8.17
N VAL A 104 38.50 -22.83 8.77
CA VAL A 104 38.76 -21.46 9.20
C VAL A 104 38.94 -20.56 7.99
N PHE A 105 38.19 -19.47 7.90
CA PHE A 105 38.34 -18.43 6.88
C PHE A 105 39.18 -17.26 7.38
N LEU A 106 38.99 -16.84 8.64
CA LEU A 106 39.77 -15.79 9.30
C LEU A 106 40.00 -16.20 10.77
N ASP A 107 41.21 -16.00 11.32
CA ASP A 107 41.53 -16.22 12.73
C ASP A 107 42.18 -14.97 13.34
N LEU A 108 41.40 -14.26 14.15
CA LEU A 108 41.80 -13.10 14.96
C LEU A 108 41.92 -13.46 16.45
N SER A 109 41.74 -14.72 16.85
CA SER A 109 41.64 -15.16 18.26
C SER A 109 42.81 -14.76 19.14
N ALA A 110 44.00 -14.52 18.56
CA ALA A 110 45.16 -14.10 19.30
C ALA A 110 45.11 -12.62 19.77
N ARG A 111 44.18 -11.83 19.32
CA ARG A 111 44.08 -10.37 19.60
C ARG A 111 42.69 -9.85 19.93
N VAL A 112 41.67 -10.68 19.79
CA VAL A 112 40.29 -10.30 20.11
C VAL A 112 40.07 -10.43 21.62
N LEU A 113 39.51 -9.41 22.23
CA LEU A 113 38.98 -9.45 23.60
C LEU A 113 37.70 -10.27 23.60
N THR A 114 37.36 -10.93 24.73
CA THR A 114 36.15 -11.78 24.81
C THR A 114 35.40 -11.63 26.14
N ASN A 115 35.64 -10.56 26.88
CA ASN A 115 34.92 -10.28 28.12
C ASN A 115 33.50 -9.87 27.84
N SER A 116 32.57 -10.22 28.66
CA SER A 116 31.14 -9.83 28.50
C SER A 116 30.64 -9.95 27.06
N GLU A 117 30.34 -8.84 26.36
CA GLU A 117 29.90 -8.80 24.97
C GLU A 117 31.04 -8.66 23.97
N GLU A 118 32.25 -8.23 24.41
CA GLU A 118 33.42 -8.10 23.54
C GLU A 118 33.70 -9.36 22.75
N GLY A 119 34.14 -9.20 21.51
CA GLY A 119 34.43 -10.33 20.61
C GLY A 119 34.68 -9.92 19.17
N LEU A 120 34.78 -10.93 18.31
CA LEU A 120 34.53 -10.75 16.90
C LEU A 120 33.00 -10.78 16.70
N LEU A 121 32.39 -9.63 16.41
CA LEU A 121 30.95 -9.45 16.52
C LEU A 121 30.24 -9.33 15.16
N GLY A 122 30.93 -8.84 14.13
CA GLY A 122 30.31 -8.65 12.82
C GLY A 122 31.23 -9.00 11.65
N LEU A 123 30.58 -9.37 10.54
CA LEU A 123 31.21 -9.64 9.25
C LEU A 123 30.27 -9.18 8.12
N ALA A 124 30.80 -8.45 7.14
CA ALA A 124 30.09 -8.16 5.90
C ALA A 124 31.02 -8.34 4.69
N PHE A 125 30.52 -8.96 3.63
CA PHE A 125 31.23 -9.03 2.35
C PHE A 125 30.84 -7.84 1.48
N HIS A 126 31.85 -7.29 0.78
CA HIS A 126 31.61 -6.24 -0.19
C HIS A 126 30.63 -6.71 -1.28
N PRO A 127 29.69 -5.90 -1.80
CA PRO A 127 28.80 -6.32 -2.89
C PRO A 127 29.55 -6.91 -4.10
N ASP A 128 30.71 -6.35 -4.44
CA ASP A 128 31.59 -6.83 -5.51
C ASP A 128 32.67 -7.82 -5.02
N PHE A 129 32.42 -8.56 -3.95
CA PHE A 129 33.36 -9.49 -3.34
C PHE A 129 33.99 -10.48 -4.35
N ALA A 130 33.21 -10.91 -5.33
CA ALA A 130 33.68 -11.80 -6.38
C ALA A 130 34.84 -11.22 -7.20
N SER A 131 34.99 -9.90 -7.26
CA SER A 131 36.06 -9.20 -8.03
C SER A 131 37.11 -8.57 -7.16
N ASN A 132 36.72 -7.92 -6.04
CA ASN A 132 37.66 -7.17 -5.18
C ASN A 132 38.15 -7.97 -3.98
N HIS A 133 37.42 -9.04 -3.60
CA HIS A 133 37.71 -9.92 -2.47
C HIS A 133 37.70 -9.21 -1.11
N TYR A 134 37.05 -8.03 -0.99
CA TYR A 134 37.00 -7.27 0.24
C TYR A 134 35.93 -7.79 1.17
N PHE A 135 36.25 -7.85 2.48
CA PHE A 135 35.27 -8.08 3.54
C PHE A 135 35.61 -7.22 4.75
N TYR A 136 34.65 -6.95 5.57
CA TYR A 136 34.71 -6.04 6.70
C TYR A 136 34.34 -6.78 7.96
N VAL A 137 35.05 -6.49 9.05
CA VAL A 137 34.78 -7.07 10.36
C VAL A 137 34.69 -6.00 11.43
N TYR A 138 33.88 -6.28 12.45
CA TYR A 138 33.83 -5.52 13.69
C TYR A 138 34.35 -6.39 14.83
N TYR A 139 35.30 -5.91 15.61
CA TYR A 139 35.85 -6.68 16.70
C TYR A 139 36.48 -5.81 17.79
N SER A 140 36.48 -6.33 19.05
CA SER A 140 37.08 -5.72 20.23
C SER A 140 38.55 -6.14 20.39
N LEU A 141 39.42 -5.19 20.73
CA LEU A 141 40.85 -5.45 20.94
C LEU A 141 41.49 -4.49 21.95
N THR A 142 42.59 -4.87 22.55
CA THR A 142 43.39 -3.90 23.31
C THR A 142 44.29 -3.09 22.37
N ALA A 143 44.19 -1.77 22.42
CA ALA A 143 45.01 -0.86 21.62
C ALA A 143 45.44 0.37 22.44
N THR A 144 46.32 1.18 21.84
CA THR A 144 46.63 2.53 22.31
C THR A 144 46.54 3.46 21.11
N THR A 145 45.61 4.37 21.16
CA THR A 145 45.35 5.39 20.12
C THR A 145 45.46 6.78 20.75
N SER A 146 45.13 7.81 19.99
CA SER A 146 45.13 9.18 20.52
C SER A 146 43.93 9.54 21.38
N ASP A 147 42.87 8.72 21.38
CA ASP A 147 41.66 8.85 22.20
C ASP A 147 41.70 8.04 23.49
N GLY A 148 42.59 7.01 23.59
CA GLY A 148 42.75 6.25 24.81
C GLY A 148 43.68 5.08 24.71
N SER A 149 43.92 4.39 25.86
CA SER A 149 44.70 3.14 25.95
C SER A 149 43.94 2.13 26.77
N GLY A 150 43.66 0.96 26.21
CA GLY A 150 42.84 -0.09 26.80
C GLY A 150 42.04 -0.80 25.73
N ASP A 151 40.76 -1.04 26.02
CA ASP A 151 39.88 -1.74 25.14
C ASP A 151 39.31 -0.81 24.06
N HIS A 152 39.23 -1.31 22.87
CA HIS A 152 38.76 -0.55 21.68
C HIS A 152 37.89 -1.41 20.85
N GLU A 153 36.93 -0.75 20.16
CA GLU A 153 36.15 -1.33 19.10
C GLU A 153 36.69 -0.95 17.72
N ARG A 154 36.82 -1.93 16.82
CA ARG A 154 37.44 -1.71 15.50
C ARG A 154 36.53 -2.18 14.37
N VAL A 155 36.33 -1.29 13.39
CA VAL A 155 35.85 -1.63 12.04
C VAL A 155 37.08 -1.70 11.13
N ALA A 156 37.30 -2.84 10.48
CA ALA A 156 38.45 -3.02 9.57
C ALA A 156 38.05 -3.76 8.29
N ARG A 157 38.67 -3.40 7.17
CA ARG A 157 38.64 -4.12 5.90
C ARG A 157 39.78 -5.12 5.81
N PHE A 158 39.50 -6.31 5.31
CA PHE A 158 40.46 -7.34 4.92
C PHE A 158 40.26 -7.73 3.45
N THR A 159 41.24 -8.43 2.91
CA THR A 159 41.20 -9.03 1.57
C THR A 159 41.28 -10.53 1.68
N ALA A 160 40.31 -11.25 1.13
CA ALA A 160 40.35 -12.71 1.00
C ALA A 160 41.37 -13.09 -0.10
N LEU A 161 42.40 -13.75 0.27
CA LEU A 161 43.47 -14.16 -0.66
C LEU A 161 43.23 -15.58 -1.16
N PRO A 162 43.54 -15.90 -2.43
CA PRO A 162 43.37 -17.24 -2.98
C PRO A 162 44.33 -18.23 -2.31
N SER A 163 43.91 -19.50 -2.21
CA SER A 163 44.81 -20.59 -1.76
C SER A 163 46.03 -20.69 -2.67
N PRO A 164 47.24 -20.84 -2.10
CA PRO A 164 47.56 -21.34 -0.74
C PRO A 164 47.85 -20.25 0.31
N ALA A 165 47.20 -19.10 0.28
CA ALA A 165 47.38 -18.06 1.29
C ALA A 165 47.15 -18.59 2.72
N THR A 166 47.94 -18.11 3.67
CA THR A 166 47.82 -18.44 5.09
C THR A 166 46.96 -17.39 5.81
N ASN A 167 46.54 -17.70 7.05
CA ASN A 167 45.88 -16.68 7.87
C ASN A 167 46.78 -15.45 8.10
N ALA A 168 48.09 -15.63 8.23
CA ALA A 168 49.02 -14.50 8.38
C ALA A 168 49.04 -13.58 7.16
N ASP A 169 48.90 -14.14 5.95
CA ASP A 169 48.80 -13.34 4.72
C ASP A 169 47.48 -12.53 4.69
N ILE A 170 46.37 -13.10 5.09
CA ILE A 170 45.08 -12.41 5.20
C ILE A 170 45.15 -11.30 6.25
N LEU A 171 45.69 -11.60 7.43
CA LEU A 171 45.89 -10.62 8.50
C LEU A 171 46.79 -9.43 8.10
N ALA A 172 47.76 -9.68 7.21
CA ALA A 172 48.64 -8.60 6.68
C ALA A 172 47.87 -7.62 5.75
N THR A 173 46.69 -7.96 5.27
CA THR A 173 45.81 -7.09 4.45
C THR A 173 44.91 -6.18 5.28
N GLU A 174 44.95 -6.29 6.61
CA GLU A 174 44.09 -5.47 7.48
C GLU A 174 44.27 -3.99 7.23
N MET A 175 43.17 -3.31 7.02
CA MET A 175 43.02 -1.88 6.92
C MET A 175 42.02 -1.40 7.97
N PRO A 176 42.50 -0.95 9.15
CA PRO A 176 41.62 -0.33 10.13
C PRO A 176 40.94 0.91 9.54
N MET A 177 39.67 1.10 9.78
CA MET A 177 38.87 2.24 9.31
C MET A 177 38.47 3.14 10.48
N ILE A 178 37.88 2.56 11.51
CA ILE A 178 37.56 3.20 12.78
C ILE A 178 38.15 2.32 13.88
N THR A 179 38.81 2.91 14.86
CA THR A 179 39.30 2.25 16.06
C THR A 179 39.02 3.18 17.23
N GLN A 180 37.91 2.93 17.93
CA GLN A 180 37.38 3.79 18.98
C GLN A 180 37.68 3.23 20.36
N TYR A 181 38.15 4.08 21.29
CA TYR A 181 38.33 3.70 22.68
C TYR A 181 36.97 3.38 23.33
N ASP A 182 36.89 2.29 24.08
CA ASP A 182 35.71 1.79 24.76
C ASP A 182 36.06 1.46 26.22
N GLU A 183 35.35 2.09 27.16
CA GLU A 183 35.67 1.94 28.60
C GLU A 183 34.95 0.74 29.22
N ALA A 184 33.90 0.16 28.53
CA ALA A 184 33.09 -0.91 29.09
C ALA A 184 33.05 -2.14 28.16
N PRO A 185 33.05 -3.37 28.74
CA PRO A 185 33.03 -4.61 27.95
C PRO A 185 31.63 -5.04 27.50
N ASN A 186 30.64 -4.17 27.53
CA ASN A 186 29.23 -4.47 27.16
C ASN A 186 28.59 -3.35 26.35
N HIS A 187 27.49 -3.65 25.65
CA HIS A 187 26.83 -2.82 24.64
C HIS A 187 27.71 -2.56 23.41
N ASN A 188 28.42 -3.56 22.97
CA ASN A 188 29.37 -3.46 21.85
C ASN A 188 28.64 -3.56 20.50
N ALA A 189 27.40 -4.10 20.44
CA ALA A 189 26.62 -4.31 19.22
C ALA A 189 27.44 -4.96 18.08
N GLY A 190 27.97 -4.19 17.15
CA GLY A 190 29.01 -4.60 16.19
C GLY A 190 28.53 -5.31 14.92
N ASP A 191 27.25 -5.27 14.59
CA ASP A 191 26.73 -5.86 13.36
C ASP A 191 27.04 -4.99 12.14
N LEU A 192 27.22 -5.63 10.98
CA LEU A 192 27.64 -5.01 9.73
C LEU A 192 26.79 -5.49 8.56
N HIS A 193 26.26 -4.58 7.76
CA HIS A 193 25.56 -4.90 6.52
C HIS A 193 25.78 -3.86 5.43
N PHE A 194 25.82 -4.29 4.16
CA PHE A 194 25.69 -3.37 3.03
C PHE A 194 24.22 -3.11 2.73
N GLY A 195 23.86 -1.83 2.58
CA GLY A 195 22.55 -1.43 2.06
C GLY A 195 22.44 -1.67 0.55
N SER A 196 21.22 -1.63 0.02
CA SER A 196 20.98 -1.66 -1.43
C SER A 196 21.59 -0.46 -2.18
N ASP A 197 21.92 0.59 -1.44
CA ASP A 197 22.63 1.79 -1.89
C ASP A 197 24.15 1.60 -2.02
N GLY A 198 24.67 0.41 -1.70
CA GLY A 198 26.08 0.04 -1.79
C GLY A 198 26.97 0.52 -0.65
N TYR A 199 26.44 1.23 0.34
CA TYR A 199 27.19 1.71 1.49
C TYR A 199 27.20 0.70 2.63
N LEU A 200 28.26 0.76 3.46
CA LEU A 200 28.40 -0.09 4.64
C LEU A 200 27.72 0.56 5.85
N TYR A 201 26.80 -0.17 6.49
CA TYR A 201 26.15 0.22 7.73
C TYR A 201 26.78 -0.55 8.89
N VAL A 202 26.95 0.14 10.04
CA VAL A 202 27.60 -0.40 11.25
C VAL A 202 26.79 -0.02 12.46
N ALA A 203 26.32 -0.98 13.25
CA ALA A 203 25.64 -0.73 14.52
C ALA A 203 26.66 -0.66 15.66
N ILE A 204 26.53 0.33 16.54
CA ILE A 204 27.40 0.55 17.71
C ILE A 204 26.50 0.92 18.91
N GLY A 205 26.71 0.29 20.07
CA GLY A 205 25.98 0.58 21.30
C GLY A 205 26.41 1.88 21.98
N ASP A 206 25.92 2.12 23.20
CA ASP A 206 26.13 3.37 23.92
C ASP A 206 27.42 3.39 24.78
N GLU A 207 28.38 2.51 24.50
CA GLU A 207 29.64 2.27 25.23
C GLU A 207 29.44 1.44 26.54
N GLY A 208 28.21 1.11 26.91
CA GLY A 208 27.95 0.27 28.05
C GLY A 208 27.68 0.97 29.39
N GLY A 209 27.79 0.20 30.44
CA GLY A 209 27.39 0.64 31.79
C GLY A 209 25.86 0.75 31.92
N ALA A 210 25.38 1.35 33.01
CA ALA A 210 23.96 1.55 33.26
C ALA A 210 23.55 3.00 32.97
N ASN A 211 22.37 3.17 32.36
CA ASN A 211 21.74 4.49 32.17
C ASN A 211 22.53 5.48 31.28
N ASP A 212 23.29 4.97 30.28
CA ASP A 212 24.18 5.76 29.45
C ASP A 212 25.25 6.49 30.32
N GLN A 213 25.98 5.69 31.07
CA GLN A 213 26.95 6.17 32.06
C GLN A 213 27.97 7.14 31.46
N TYR A 214 28.36 6.93 30.22
CA TYR A 214 29.37 7.71 29.50
C TYR A 214 28.77 8.89 28.73
N ALA A 215 27.46 9.08 28.76
CA ALA A 215 26.71 10.18 28.13
C ALA A 215 26.96 10.28 26.61
N ASN A 216 26.88 9.17 25.91
CA ASN A 216 27.05 9.07 24.46
C ASN A 216 25.73 9.18 23.72
N SER A 217 24.68 8.62 24.30
CA SER A 217 23.36 8.72 23.68
C SER A 217 22.93 10.18 23.52
N GLN A 218 22.16 10.48 22.51
CA GLN A 218 21.72 11.86 22.22
C GLN A 218 22.85 12.86 21.91
N ARG A 219 23.99 12.36 21.39
CA ARG A 219 25.13 13.16 20.93
C ARG A 219 25.50 12.77 19.50
N ILE A 220 25.74 13.76 18.66
CA ILE A 220 26.26 13.58 17.30
C ILE A 220 27.65 14.24 17.13
N ASP A 221 28.21 14.80 18.19
CA ASP A 221 29.39 15.63 18.17
C ASP A 221 30.46 15.14 19.15
N LYS A 222 30.38 13.88 19.57
CA LYS A 222 31.34 13.23 20.48
C LYS A 222 32.02 12.05 19.74
N ASP A 223 31.64 10.86 20.03
CA ASP A 223 32.16 9.60 19.54
C ASP A 223 31.16 8.89 18.61
N PHE A 224 31.45 7.65 18.17
CA PHE A 224 30.58 6.89 17.25
C PHE A 224 29.62 5.95 17.99
N PHE A 225 29.32 6.20 19.24
CA PHE A 225 28.46 5.35 20.05
C PHE A 225 26.95 5.67 19.88
N SER A 226 26.10 4.73 20.29
CA SER A 226 24.65 4.91 20.42
C SER A 226 23.92 5.13 19.09
N GLY A 227 24.30 4.38 18.04
CA GLY A 227 23.63 4.54 16.76
C GLY A 227 24.06 3.59 15.66
N ILE A 228 23.66 3.91 14.45
CA ILE A 228 24.05 3.21 13.23
C ILE A 228 24.79 4.18 12.33
N LEU A 229 25.96 3.80 11.87
CA LEU A 229 26.78 4.54 10.91
C LEU A 229 26.49 4.11 9.48
N ARG A 230 26.74 5.00 8.49
CA ARG A 230 26.70 4.70 7.05
C ARG A 230 27.95 5.26 6.37
N LEU A 231 28.74 4.38 5.79
CA LEU A 231 30.09 4.64 5.29
C LEU A 231 30.23 4.31 3.80
N ASP A 232 30.86 5.20 3.04
CA ASP A 232 31.32 4.95 1.67
C ASP A 232 32.72 4.35 1.68
N VAL A 233 32.81 3.04 1.55
CA VAL A 233 34.03 2.28 1.56
C VAL A 233 34.76 2.24 0.21
N ASP A 234 34.10 2.69 -0.85
CA ASP A 234 34.59 2.76 -2.23
C ASP A 234 35.19 4.13 -2.58
N ASN A 235 35.05 5.09 -1.69
CA ASN A 235 35.52 6.46 -1.87
C ASN A 235 34.92 7.15 -3.11
N LEU A 236 33.62 6.95 -3.35
CA LEU A 236 32.89 7.41 -4.54
C LEU A 236 33.04 8.93 -4.76
N PRO A 237 33.05 9.39 -6.03
CA PRO A 237 33.03 10.82 -6.33
C PRO A 237 31.79 11.51 -5.74
N GLY A 238 31.97 12.72 -5.22
CA GLY A 238 30.89 13.52 -4.63
C GLY A 238 30.70 13.30 -3.13
N ASN A 239 31.12 12.16 -2.57
CA ASN A 239 31.09 11.92 -1.14
C ASN A 239 32.21 12.66 -0.40
N LEU A 240 32.04 12.92 0.90
CA LEU A 240 32.79 13.83 1.70
C LEU A 240 33.88 13.11 2.50
N ALA A 241 34.97 13.80 2.82
CA ALA A 241 35.89 13.33 3.85
C ALA A 241 35.17 13.40 5.22
N PRO A 242 35.40 12.41 6.11
CA PRO A 242 34.86 12.48 7.47
C PRO A 242 35.45 13.68 8.24
N ASN A 243 34.68 14.23 9.18
CA ASN A 243 35.20 15.23 10.10
C ASN A 243 36.31 14.62 10.97
N PRO A 244 37.39 15.34 11.30
CA PRO A 244 38.52 14.80 12.06
C PRO A 244 38.08 14.21 13.41
N HIS A 245 38.54 13.00 13.70
CA HIS A 245 38.35 12.33 14.98
C HIS A 245 39.54 11.38 15.24
N PRO A 246 40.02 11.22 16.50
CA PRO A 246 41.12 10.32 16.84
C PRO A 246 40.94 8.86 16.40
N ALA A 247 39.68 8.36 16.45
CA ALA A 247 39.34 7.00 16.08
C ALA A 247 39.45 6.71 14.57
N ILE A 248 39.43 7.71 13.70
CA ILE A 248 39.36 7.55 12.24
C ILE A 248 40.78 7.33 11.67
N ASN A 249 40.88 6.34 10.80
CA ASN A 249 42.04 6.23 9.90
C ASN A 249 41.74 7.00 8.60
N PRO A 250 42.34 8.16 8.39
CA PRO A 250 41.98 9.04 7.27
C PRO A 250 42.21 8.40 5.89
N GLY A 251 41.25 8.60 4.99
CA GLY A 251 41.30 8.13 3.60
C GLY A 251 40.91 6.69 3.38
N THR A 252 40.46 5.97 4.43
CA THR A 252 40.01 4.59 4.31
C THR A 252 38.56 4.47 3.93
N TYR A 253 37.76 5.52 4.14
CA TYR A 253 36.37 5.65 3.71
C TYR A 253 36.03 7.12 3.50
N LYS A 254 34.86 7.37 2.90
CA LYS A 254 34.17 8.66 2.86
C LYS A 254 32.82 8.59 3.55
N VAL A 255 32.24 9.76 3.75
CA VAL A 255 30.87 9.94 4.24
C VAL A 255 29.97 10.24 3.04
N PRO A 256 28.89 9.46 2.82
CA PRO A 256 27.90 9.79 1.80
C PRO A 256 27.37 11.24 1.98
N ALA A 257 27.37 12.01 0.90
CA ALA A 257 27.03 13.44 0.97
C ALA A 257 25.58 13.69 1.46
N ASP A 258 24.74 12.69 1.32
CA ASP A 258 23.34 12.70 1.74
C ASP A 258 23.11 12.15 3.16
N ASN A 259 24.17 11.80 3.92
CA ASN A 259 24.01 11.42 5.32
C ASN A 259 23.30 12.53 6.11
N PRO A 260 22.38 12.18 7.03
CA PRO A 260 21.42 13.15 7.60
C PRO A 260 22.06 14.25 8.44
N PHE A 261 23.24 14.00 8.99
CA PHE A 261 23.92 14.98 9.86
C PHE A 261 25.05 15.75 9.16
N VAL A 262 25.21 15.60 7.84
CA VAL A 262 26.13 16.41 7.04
C VAL A 262 25.72 17.88 7.11
N GLY A 263 26.64 18.73 7.55
CA GLY A 263 26.40 20.16 7.71
C GLY A 263 25.52 20.57 8.89
N ALA A 264 25.17 19.64 9.79
CA ALA A 264 24.35 19.96 10.95
C ALA A 264 25.03 20.99 11.87
N THR A 265 24.27 21.99 12.28
CA THR A 265 24.68 23.04 13.23
C THR A 265 23.86 23.01 14.50
N SER A 266 22.87 22.12 14.58
CA SER A 266 22.05 21.88 15.76
C SER A 266 21.62 20.43 15.84
N PHE A 267 21.40 19.91 17.04
CA PHE A 267 20.81 18.63 17.32
C PHE A 267 19.94 18.71 18.56
N ASN A 268 18.74 18.15 18.52
CA ASN A 268 17.74 18.26 19.60
C ASN A 268 17.45 19.71 20.05
N GLY A 269 17.53 20.67 19.14
CA GLY A 269 17.38 22.09 19.44
C GLY A 269 18.59 22.75 20.13
N LEU A 270 19.67 22.01 20.33
CA LEU A 270 20.93 22.52 20.88
C LEU A 270 21.95 22.76 19.77
N ALA A 271 22.72 23.83 19.85
CA ALA A 271 23.77 24.12 18.87
C ALA A 271 24.91 23.09 18.96
N VAL A 272 25.40 22.63 17.79
CA VAL A 272 26.57 21.78 17.66
C VAL A 272 27.61 22.44 16.74
N THR A 273 28.88 22.13 16.96
CA THR A 273 29.95 22.61 16.09
C THR A 273 30.04 21.69 14.87
N ALA A 274 29.73 22.18 13.69
CA ALA A 274 29.65 21.38 12.46
C ALA A 274 30.91 20.53 12.21
N ALA A 275 32.12 21.04 12.53
CA ALA A 275 33.37 20.29 12.41
C ALA A 275 33.54 19.17 13.46
N ALA A 276 32.77 19.16 14.53
CA ALA A 276 32.75 18.10 15.54
C ALA A 276 31.69 17.03 15.27
N VAL A 277 30.72 17.29 14.40
CA VAL A 277 29.65 16.35 14.09
C VAL A 277 30.21 15.07 13.46
N ARG A 278 29.80 13.93 13.99
CA ARG A 278 30.03 12.61 13.37
C ARG A 278 29.03 12.44 12.21
N THR A 279 29.47 12.86 11.06
CA THR A 279 28.65 12.88 9.83
C THR A 279 28.39 11.49 9.28
N GLU A 280 29.02 10.48 9.83
CA GLU A 280 28.86 9.06 9.58
C GLU A 280 27.52 8.50 10.07
N PHE A 281 26.90 9.12 11.10
CA PHE A 281 25.64 8.62 11.63
C PHE A 281 24.52 8.63 10.59
N TRP A 282 23.84 7.50 10.48
CA TRP A 282 22.56 7.34 9.80
C TRP A 282 21.39 7.53 10.74
N ALA A 283 21.50 6.96 11.95
CA ALA A 283 20.51 7.04 13.02
C ALA A 283 21.20 7.07 14.39
N VAL A 284 20.54 7.61 15.40
CA VAL A 284 21.09 7.81 16.74
C VAL A 284 20.08 7.48 17.83
N GLY A 285 20.55 7.42 19.10
CA GLY A 285 19.68 7.24 20.25
C GLY A 285 19.24 5.79 20.47
N LEU A 286 20.06 4.83 20.06
CA LEU A 286 19.93 3.41 20.34
C LEU A 286 20.82 3.03 21.53
N ARG A 287 20.44 2.03 22.33
CA ARG A 287 21.19 1.58 23.50
C ARG A 287 22.23 0.53 23.15
N ASN A 288 21.78 -0.61 22.66
CA ASN A 288 22.63 -1.73 22.23
C ASN A 288 21.97 -2.44 21.06
N PRO A 289 22.02 -1.86 19.85
CA PRO A 289 21.41 -2.42 18.65
C PRO A 289 22.16 -3.70 18.21
N TRP A 290 21.89 -4.80 18.90
CA TRP A 290 22.69 -6.05 18.86
C TRP A 290 22.75 -6.63 17.45
N ARG A 291 21.61 -6.78 16.76
CA ARG A 291 21.58 -7.18 15.35
C ARG A 291 20.58 -6.33 14.60
N PHE A 292 20.97 -5.97 13.39
CA PHE A 292 20.08 -5.32 12.45
C PHE A 292 20.07 -6.05 11.11
N SER A 293 19.08 -5.83 10.30
CA SER A 293 19.00 -6.43 8.96
C SER A 293 18.20 -5.57 8.00
N PHE A 294 18.62 -5.57 6.75
CA PHE A 294 17.83 -5.06 5.67
C PHE A 294 16.82 -6.12 5.19
N ASP A 295 15.66 -5.68 4.79
CA ASP A 295 14.75 -6.44 3.95
C ASP A 295 14.97 -6.03 2.49
N PRO A 296 15.69 -6.80 1.65
CA PRO A 296 16.11 -6.34 0.33
C PRO A 296 14.96 -5.90 -0.59
N PRO A 297 13.77 -6.57 -0.59
CA PRO A 297 12.67 -6.14 -1.45
C PRO A 297 12.03 -4.82 -1.06
N THR A 298 12.22 -4.35 0.18
CA THR A 298 11.56 -3.15 0.69
C THR A 298 12.52 -2.05 1.11
N GLY A 299 13.82 -2.35 1.15
CA GLY A 299 14.85 -1.42 1.64
C GLY A 299 14.76 -1.11 3.14
N ARG A 300 13.80 -1.69 3.87
CA ARG A 300 13.61 -1.44 5.30
C ARG A 300 14.77 -1.97 6.12
N LEU A 301 15.17 -1.20 7.12
CA LEU A 301 16.21 -1.53 8.07
C LEU A 301 15.60 -1.76 9.45
N PHE A 302 15.71 -2.97 9.97
CA PHE A 302 15.20 -3.36 11.29
C PHE A 302 16.35 -3.56 12.24
N ALA A 303 16.22 -3.10 13.48
CA ALA A 303 17.18 -3.33 14.55
C ALA A 303 16.48 -3.91 15.79
N GLY A 304 17.12 -4.87 16.43
CA GLY A 304 16.75 -5.27 17.78
C GLY A 304 17.64 -4.50 18.76
N ASP A 305 17.06 -3.62 19.55
CA ASP A 305 17.75 -2.81 20.54
C ASP A 305 17.51 -3.34 21.95
N VAL A 306 18.57 -3.77 22.60
CA VAL A 306 18.49 -4.36 23.94
C VAL A 306 18.28 -3.28 24.99
N GLY A 307 17.15 -3.34 25.67
CA GLY A 307 16.75 -2.37 26.68
C GLY A 307 17.51 -2.48 28.00
N GLN A 308 17.31 -1.47 28.88
CA GLN A 308 18.03 -1.41 30.17
C GLN A 308 17.43 -2.35 31.22
N SER A 309 16.15 -2.14 31.58
CA SER A 309 15.53 -2.87 32.68
C SER A 309 14.03 -2.98 32.60
N ALA A 310 13.37 -2.24 31.73
CA ALA A 310 11.92 -2.17 31.67
C ALA A 310 11.33 -2.67 30.34
N ARG A 311 11.98 -2.38 29.23
CA ARG A 311 11.51 -2.71 27.87
C ARG A 311 12.62 -3.36 27.05
N GLU A 312 12.18 -4.20 26.11
CA GLU A 312 12.92 -4.67 24.94
C GLU A 312 12.25 -4.13 23.70
N GLU A 313 12.97 -3.83 22.61
CA GLU A 313 12.38 -3.16 21.46
C GLU A 313 12.91 -3.63 20.11
N ILE A 314 12.06 -3.49 19.09
CA ILE A 314 12.42 -3.61 17.69
C ILE A 314 12.12 -2.27 17.01
N ASP A 315 13.13 -1.73 16.35
CA ASP A 315 13.07 -0.45 15.65
C ASP A 315 13.02 -0.62 14.14
N LEU A 316 12.27 0.25 13.50
CA LEU A 316 12.38 0.50 12.06
C LEU A 316 13.29 1.72 11.86
N ILE A 317 14.51 1.47 11.42
CA ILE A 317 15.55 2.49 11.32
C ILE A 317 15.33 3.35 10.08
N THR A 318 15.23 4.65 10.29
CA THR A 318 15.04 5.65 9.24
C THR A 318 16.17 6.66 9.20
N LYS A 319 16.38 7.28 8.05
CA LYS A 319 17.38 8.33 7.84
C LYS A 319 17.20 9.49 8.83
N GLY A 320 18.22 9.78 9.62
CA GLY A 320 18.20 10.85 10.64
C GLY A 320 17.35 10.53 11.87
N GLY A 321 16.86 9.29 12.00
CA GLY A 321 16.04 8.88 13.14
C GLY A 321 16.76 9.00 14.48
N ASN A 322 16.04 9.41 15.51
CA ASN A 322 16.48 9.46 16.91
C ASN A 322 15.52 8.60 17.73
N TYR A 323 16.01 7.47 18.26
CA TYR A 323 15.21 6.46 18.95
C TYR A 323 15.08 6.71 20.45
N GLY A 324 15.69 7.77 20.92
CA GLY A 324 15.34 8.35 22.22
C GLY A 324 16.13 7.85 23.42
N TRP A 325 16.91 6.77 23.33
CA TRP A 325 17.78 6.36 24.42
C TRP A 325 18.73 7.53 24.79
N ASN A 326 18.86 7.96 26.02
CA ASN A 326 18.39 7.41 27.29
C ASN A 326 17.19 8.17 27.89
N TYR A 327 16.53 9.06 27.14
CA TYR A 327 15.26 9.70 27.54
C TYR A 327 14.06 8.76 27.38
N ARG A 328 14.21 7.74 26.54
CA ARG A 328 13.23 6.69 26.27
C ARG A 328 13.84 5.32 26.50
N GLU A 329 13.02 4.37 26.94
CA GLU A 329 13.27 2.93 26.92
C GLU A 329 11.98 2.31 26.36
N GLY A 330 12.00 1.90 25.08
CA GLY A 330 10.77 1.62 24.35
C GLY A 330 9.85 2.82 24.27
N THR A 331 8.55 2.59 24.42
CA THR A 331 7.52 3.62 24.43
C THR A 331 7.38 4.37 25.76
N ILE A 332 8.16 4.01 26.79
CA ILE A 332 8.08 4.63 28.12
C ILE A 332 9.22 5.64 28.37
N ALA A 333 9.12 6.39 29.48
CA ALA A 333 10.20 7.26 29.91
C ALA A 333 11.44 6.44 30.28
N GLY A 334 12.60 6.82 29.76
CA GLY A 334 13.88 6.24 30.08
C GLY A 334 14.48 6.77 31.41
N PRO A 335 15.69 6.35 31.75
CA PRO A 335 16.34 6.74 33.01
C PRO A 335 16.66 8.26 33.10
N ARG A 336 16.83 8.93 32.00
CA ARG A 336 17.08 10.38 31.94
C ARG A 336 15.80 11.16 31.77
N SER A 337 15.57 12.14 32.60
CA SER A 337 14.41 13.03 32.54
C SER A 337 14.71 14.34 31.79
N ASN A 338 13.67 15.08 31.42
CA ASN A 338 13.75 16.41 30.83
C ASN A 338 14.54 16.46 29.51
N PRO A 339 14.07 15.84 28.44
CA PRO A 339 14.70 15.95 27.13
C PRO A 339 14.76 17.43 26.69
N PRO A 340 15.76 17.78 25.85
CA PRO A 340 15.83 19.13 25.29
C PRO A 340 14.51 19.50 24.57
N PRO A 341 14.06 20.77 24.64
CA PRO A 341 12.75 21.16 24.08
C PRO A 341 12.57 20.90 22.58
N GLY A 342 13.69 20.77 21.83
CA GLY A 342 13.68 20.48 20.39
C GLY A 342 13.87 19.00 20.04
N ALA A 343 13.98 18.11 21.03
CA ALA A 343 14.19 16.70 20.78
C ALA A 343 12.92 16.05 20.21
N GLN A 344 13.08 15.31 19.13
CA GLN A 344 12.04 14.49 18.52
C GLN A 344 12.50 13.04 18.58
N PHE A 345 11.68 12.15 19.12
CA PHE A 345 12.00 10.74 19.27
C PHE A 345 11.04 9.90 18.43
N ILE A 346 11.58 8.86 17.80
CA ILE A 346 10.80 7.85 17.08
C ILE A 346 10.56 6.70 18.04
N ASP A 347 9.30 6.37 18.27
CA ASP A 347 8.95 5.20 19.07
C ASP A 347 9.27 3.90 18.29
N PRO A 348 9.68 2.81 18.97
CA PRO A 348 9.90 1.53 18.32
C PRO A 348 8.60 1.02 17.67
N ILE A 349 8.75 0.20 16.63
CA ILE A 349 7.59 -0.45 16.01
C ILE A 349 6.99 -1.53 16.90
N TRP A 350 7.76 -2.05 17.86
CA TRP A 350 7.30 -2.95 18.91
C TRP A 350 8.19 -2.82 20.12
N ASP A 351 7.59 -2.78 21.31
CA ASP A 351 8.28 -2.95 22.57
C ASP A 351 7.55 -3.96 23.47
N ALA A 352 8.29 -4.56 24.37
CA ALA A 352 7.76 -5.57 25.29
C ALA A 352 8.28 -5.37 26.71
N ASP A 353 7.45 -5.74 27.69
CA ASP A 353 7.90 -5.81 29.07
C ASP A 353 8.79 -7.06 29.32
N ARG A 354 9.47 -7.09 30.46
CA ARG A 354 10.39 -8.16 30.85
C ARG A 354 9.74 -9.54 31.10
N ASN A 355 8.41 -9.63 31.12
CA ASN A 355 7.70 -10.91 31.16
C ASN A 355 7.59 -11.53 29.76
N THR A 356 7.57 -10.69 28.74
CA THR A 356 7.42 -11.10 27.34
C THR A 356 8.78 -11.35 26.67
N ALA A 357 9.72 -10.43 26.83
CA ALA A 357 11.07 -10.47 26.30
C ALA A 357 12.09 -9.91 27.31
N GLN A 358 13.35 -10.34 27.26
CA GLN A 358 14.38 -9.95 28.24
C GLN A 358 15.71 -9.56 27.61
N THR A 359 16.00 -10.01 26.39
CA THR A 359 17.21 -9.65 25.64
C THR A 359 16.95 -9.93 24.16
N ILE A 360 16.39 -8.96 23.48
CA ILE A 360 16.09 -9.05 22.06
C ILE A 360 17.39 -9.06 21.24
N THR A 361 17.48 -10.00 20.34
CA THR A 361 18.69 -10.19 19.52
C THR A 361 18.52 -9.75 18.07
N GLY A 362 17.38 -9.14 17.70
CA GLY A 362 17.09 -8.84 16.30
C GLY A 362 16.82 -10.09 15.47
N GLY A 363 16.76 -9.96 14.16
CA GLY A 363 16.38 -11.04 13.27
C GLY A 363 16.46 -10.69 11.79
N VAL A 364 15.69 -11.39 10.97
CA VAL A 364 15.65 -11.21 9.51
C VAL A 364 14.22 -11.30 8.99
N VAL A 365 13.92 -10.60 7.89
CA VAL A 365 12.65 -10.78 7.17
C VAL A 365 12.73 -12.05 6.34
N TYR A 366 11.79 -12.97 6.56
CA TYR A 366 11.77 -14.23 5.81
C TYR A 366 11.34 -13.98 4.35
N ARG A 367 12.19 -14.41 3.41
CA ARG A 367 11.96 -14.33 1.96
C ARG A 367 12.15 -15.67 1.24
N GLY A 368 12.30 -16.75 2.03
CA GLY A 368 12.40 -18.11 1.48
C GLY A 368 11.08 -18.62 0.92
N THR A 369 11.17 -19.71 0.15
CA THR A 369 10.01 -20.31 -0.52
C THR A 369 9.40 -21.48 0.24
N ARG A 370 10.10 -21.99 1.29
CA ARG A 370 9.67 -23.20 2.00
C ARG A 370 8.50 -22.96 2.94
N PHE A 371 8.41 -21.78 3.57
CA PHE A 371 7.35 -21.42 4.52
C PHE A 371 6.61 -20.17 4.04
N ALA A 372 5.67 -20.36 3.12
CA ALA A 372 4.89 -19.26 2.55
C ALA A 372 4.22 -18.36 3.63
N GLN A 373 3.85 -18.97 4.77
CA GLN A 373 3.26 -18.27 5.91
C GLN A 373 4.20 -17.33 6.65
N LEU A 374 5.51 -17.52 6.53
CA LEU A 374 6.50 -16.60 7.10
C LEU A 374 6.92 -15.51 6.11
N TYR A 375 6.54 -15.65 4.83
CA TYR A 375 7.00 -14.72 3.81
C TYR A 375 6.58 -13.29 4.13
N GLY A 376 7.58 -12.40 4.22
CA GLY A 376 7.38 -11.00 4.59
C GLY A 376 7.31 -10.73 6.09
N LEU A 377 7.31 -11.75 6.95
CA LEU A 377 7.36 -11.56 8.39
C LEU A 377 8.82 -11.40 8.85
N TYR A 378 9.03 -10.51 9.82
CA TYR A 378 10.30 -10.41 10.53
C TYR A 378 10.38 -11.52 11.57
N VAL A 379 11.39 -12.38 11.47
CA VAL A 379 11.64 -13.48 12.41
C VAL A 379 12.83 -13.09 13.26
N PHE A 380 12.61 -13.03 14.59
CA PHE A 380 13.60 -12.53 15.53
C PHE A 380 13.63 -13.37 16.81
N GLY A 381 14.68 -13.20 17.60
CA GLY A 381 14.91 -13.99 18.79
C GLY A 381 15.03 -13.17 20.06
N ASP A 382 14.89 -13.87 21.18
CA ASP A 382 15.28 -13.39 22.50
C ASP A 382 16.21 -14.41 23.15
N TYR A 383 17.40 -13.94 23.51
CA TYR A 383 18.46 -14.75 24.08
C TYR A 383 18.12 -15.35 25.44
N GLN A 384 17.50 -14.57 26.31
CA GLN A 384 17.32 -14.95 27.71
C GLN A 384 16.06 -15.77 27.94
N VAL A 385 14.96 -15.47 27.26
CA VAL A 385 13.72 -16.25 27.35
C VAL A 385 13.67 -17.42 26.35
N ASN A 386 14.71 -17.60 25.51
CA ASN A 386 14.85 -18.72 24.58
C ASN A 386 13.67 -18.83 23.59
N LYS A 387 13.24 -17.72 23.04
CA LYS A 387 12.09 -17.67 22.15
C LYS A 387 12.47 -17.19 20.75
N ILE A 388 11.74 -17.72 19.75
CA ILE A 388 11.70 -17.17 18.40
C ILE A 388 10.31 -16.61 18.14
N PHE A 389 10.27 -15.38 17.68
CA PHE A 389 9.05 -14.63 17.36
C PHE A 389 8.93 -14.36 15.88
N THR A 390 7.71 -14.14 15.44
CA THR A 390 7.42 -13.49 14.16
C THR A 390 6.72 -12.16 14.42
N MET A 391 6.98 -11.19 13.56
CA MET A 391 6.31 -9.90 13.55
C MET A 391 5.75 -9.64 12.16
N ALA A 392 4.44 -9.40 12.09
CA ALA A 392 3.78 -8.88 10.92
C ALA A 392 3.78 -7.33 10.99
N PHE A 393 4.14 -6.68 9.89
CA PHE A 393 4.24 -5.22 9.81
C PHE A 393 2.97 -4.63 9.25
N PRO A 394 2.17 -3.93 10.04
CA PRO A 394 1.15 -3.07 9.50
C PRO A 394 1.75 -1.76 8.97
N ALA A 395 1.20 -1.23 7.91
CA ALA A 395 1.55 0.10 7.42
C ALA A 395 1.19 1.22 8.43
N SER A 396 0.23 0.94 9.32
CA SER A 396 -0.11 1.80 10.47
C SER A 396 -0.83 0.97 11.53
N GLY A 397 -0.58 1.26 12.81
CA GLY A 397 -1.14 0.54 13.96
C GLY A 397 -0.15 -0.47 14.58
N PRO A 398 -0.50 -1.10 15.71
CA PRO A 398 0.43 -1.96 16.42
C PRO A 398 0.77 -3.21 15.61
N VAL A 399 2.06 -3.51 15.53
CA VAL A 399 2.57 -4.76 14.96
C VAL A 399 1.99 -5.97 15.71
N GLN A 400 1.86 -7.07 15.00
CA GLN A 400 1.42 -8.34 15.62
C GLN A 400 2.62 -9.25 15.82
N VAL A 401 3.00 -9.47 17.08
CA VAL A 401 4.10 -10.36 17.44
C VAL A 401 3.54 -11.67 17.98
N GLN A 402 4.08 -12.77 17.47
CA GLN A 402 3.71 -14.12 17.89
C GLN A 402 4.96 -14.95 18.15
N GLN A 403 5.03 -15.62 19.29
CA GLN A 403 6.02 -16.68 19.50
C GLN A 403 5.69 -17.88 18.59
N ILE A 404 6.65 -18.33 17.81
CA ILE A 404 6.49 -19.46 16.88
C ILE A 404 7.31 -20.69 17.29
N ALA A 405 8.45 -20.50 17.96
CA ALA A 405 9.32 -21.59 18.39
C ALA A 405 10.05 -21.24 19.69
N THR A 406 10.75 -22.23 20.23
CA THR A 406 11.75 -22.05 21.28
C THR A 406 13.09 -22.49 20.75
N GLU A 407 14.16 -21.75 21.10
CA GLU A 407 15.52 -22.07 20.75
C GLU A 407 16.46 -21.66 21.89
N THR A 408 17.45 -22.47 22.18
CA THR A 408 18.36 -22.21 23.31
C THR A 408 19.37 -21.14 22.93
N THR A 409 19.35 -20.01 23.66
CA THR A 409 20.30 -18.90 23.52
C THR A 409 20.48 -18.40 22.06
N PRO A 410 19.41 -18.04 21.34
CA PRO A 410 19.51 -17.51 19.99
C PRO A 410 20.10 -16.09 20.04
N VAL A 411 21.17 -15.82 19.31
CA VAL A 411 21.86 -14.50 19.32
C VAL A 411 22.11 -13.90 17.94
N GLY A 412 21.92 -14.65 16.88
CA GLY A 412 22.10 -14.18 15.52
C GLY A 412 21.25 -14.97 14.54
N PHE A 413 20.83 -14.31 13.48
CA PHE A 413 20.04 -14.88 12.41
C PHE A 413 20.73 -14.72 11.08
N GLY A 414 20.56 -15.67 10.20
CA GLY A 414 21.08 -15.61 8.82
C GLY A 414 20.16 -16.35 7.87
N ILE A 415 20.46 -16.25 6.60
CA ILE A 415 19.66 -16.86 5.53
C ILE A 415 20.50 -17.91 4.83
N ASP A 416 19.93 -19.08 4.64
CA ASP A 416 20.47 -20.13 3.76
C ASP A 416 20.41 -19.63 2.31
N PRO A 417 21.56 -19.46 1.64
CA PRO A 417 21.62 -18.83 0.32
C PRO A 417 21.00 -19.67 -0.81
N GLY A 418 20.77 -20.96 -0.57
CA GLY A 418 20.25 -21.86 -1.61
C GLY A 418 18.72 -21.93 -1.63
N ASN A 419 18.07 -21.78 -0.46
CA ASN A 419 16.64 -21.98 -0.32
C ASN A 419 15.92 -20.87 0.48
N GLY A 420 16.66 -19.91 1.03
CA GLY A 420 16.11 -18.81 1.82
C GLY A 420 15.65 -19.20 3.23
N ASP A 421 15.98 -20.39 3.73
CA ASP A 421 15.63 -20.82 5.09
C ASP A 421 16.34 -19.98 6.15
N ILE A 422 15.69 -19.82 7.30
CA ILE A 422 16.28 -19.10 8.44
C ILE A 422 17.21 -20.02 9.20
N LEU A 423 18.43 -19.57 9.38
CA LEU A 423 19.46 -20.16 10.23
C LEU A 423 19.59 -19.32 11.50
N VAL A 424 19.82 -19.99 12.63
CA VAL A 424 19.90 -19.36 13.96
C VAL A 424 21.22 -19.75 14.62
N ALA A 425 21.99 -18.78 15.05
CA ALA A 425 23.21 -18.99 15.82
C ALA A 425 22.88 -19.10 17.32
N CYS A 426 23.24 -20.23 17.93
CA CYS A 426 22.94 -20.55 19.31
C CYS A 426 24.22 -20.52 20.13
N ILE A 427 24.53 -19.38 20.77
CA ILE A 427 25.82 -19.13 21.42
C ILE A 427 26.12 -20.11 22.54
N GLY A 428 25.12 -20.46 23.36
CA GLY A 428 25.29 -21.35 24.52
C GLY A 428 25.49 -22.83 24.17
N THR A 429 24.97 -23.28 23.03
CA THR A 429 25.10 -24.67 22.56
C THR A 429 26.20 -24.87 21.53
N GLY A 430 26.68 -23.78 20.91
CA GLY A 430 27.61 -23.85 19.79
C GLY A 430 27.01 -24.44 18.52
N ALA A 431 25.68 -24.51 18.42
CA ALA A 431 24.99 -25.03 17.27
C ALA A 431 24.54 -23.91 16.32
N ILE A 432 24.45 -24.21 15.03
CA ILE A 432 23.64 -23.49 14.09
C ILE A 432 22.40 -24.35 13.86
N THR A 433 21.22 -23.77 14.11
CA THR A 433 19.95 -24.46 13.89
C THR A 433 19.21 -23.81 12.71
N ARG A 434 18.19 -24.49 12.19
CA ARG A 434 17.25 -23.96 11.19
C ARG A 434 15.83 -24.15 11.66
N LEU A 435 14.95 -23.25 11.28
CA LEU A 435 13.51 -23.45 11.47
C LEU A 435 13.02 -24.59 10.61
N VAL A 436 12.22 -25.46 11.21
CA VAL A 436 11.49 -26.53 10.54
C VAL A 436 10.05 -26.52 11.01
N TYR A 437 9.17 -27.09 10.20
CA TYR A 437 7.77 -27.19 10.53
C TYR A 437 7.49 -28.57 11.15
N ASN A 438 7.02 -28.56 12.40
CA ASN A 438 6.74 -29.81 13.12
C ASN A 438 5.39 -30.37 12.67
N THR A 439 5.41 -31.54 12.06
CA THR A 439 4.24 -32.27 11.55
C THR A 439 3.52 -33.12 12.63
N THR A 440 4.06 -33.27 13.83
CA THR A 440 3.38 -33.97 14.93
C THR A 440 2.30 -33.04 15.51
N SER A 441 1.05 -33.33 15.17
CA SER A 441 -0.11 -32.50 15.51
C SER A 441 -0.60 -32.77 16.93
N THR A 442 -0.91 -31.71 17.68
CA THR A 442 -1.79 -31.72 18.84
C THR A 442 -3.13 -31.09 18.43
N GLY A 443 -4.23 -31.86 18.58
CA GLY A 443 -5.57 -31.38 18.20
C GLY A 443 -6.38 -32.43 17.46
N THR A 444 -7.58 -32.06 17.04
CA THR A 444 -8.52 -32.94 16.32
C THR A 444 -8.22 -32.91 14.82
N ALA A 445 -8.06 -34.08 14.22
CA ALA A 445 -7.83 -34.17 12.76
C ALA A 445 -8.99 -33.56 11.99
N LEU A 446 -8.65 -32.88 10.88
CA LEU A 446 -9.61 -32.34 9.94
C LEU A 446 -10.28 -33.45 9.13
N PRO A 447 -11.56 -33.31 8.71
CA PRO A 447 -12.20 -34.23 7.79
C PRO A 447 -11.38 -34.44 6.51
N ALA A 448 -11.15 -35.68 6.11
CA ALA A 448 -10.31 -35.97 4.94
C ALA A 448 -11.02 -35.68 3.61
N THR A 449 -12.35 -35.62 3.60
CA THR A 449 -13.16 -35.35 2.39
C THR A 449 -14.19 -34.26 2.66
N LEU A 450 -14.67 -33.62 1.60
CA LEU A 450 -15.71 -32.62 1.66
C LEU A 450 -17.04 -33.20 2.20
N SER A 451 -17.40 -34.40 1.78
CA SER A 451 -18.60 -35.10 2.32
C SER A 451 -18.51 -35.29 3.84
N ALA A 452 -17.32 -35.61 4.36
CA ALA A 452 -17.11 -35.82 5.81
C ALA A 452 -17.17 -34.50 6.62
N THR A 453 -17.15 -33.33 5.99
CA THR A 453 -17.32 -32.04 6.68
C THR A 453 -18.74 -31.84 7.20
N GLY A 454 -19.72 -32.54 6.63
CA GLY A 454 -21.13 -32.35 6.93
C GLY A 454 -21.72 -31.03 6.44
N ALA A 455 -21.06 -30.36 5.51
CA ALA A 455 -21.55 -29.07 4.97
C ALA A 455 -22.72 -29.25 4.01
N PHE A 456 -22.68 -30.29 3.17
CA PHE A 456 -23.67 -30.53 2.13
C PHE A 456 -24.37 -31.87 2.33
N SER A 457 -25.69 -31.88 2.12
CA SER A 457 -26.50 -33.10 2.08
C SER A 457 -26.40 -33.81 0.75
N ASP A 458 -26.10 -33.08 -0.31
CA ASP A 458 -25.86 -33.59 -1.65
C ASP A 458 -24.71 -32.81 -2.33
N LEU A 459 -23.62 -33.49 -2.62
CA LEU A 459 -22.47 -32.93 -3.30
C LEU A 459 -22.72 -32.66 -4.78
N ALA A 460 -23.63 -33.39 -5.43
CA ALA A 460 -23.90 -33.23 -6.85
C ALA A 460 -24.55 -31.86 -7.15
N SER A 461 -25.43 -31.39 -6.27
CA SER A 461 -26.10 -30.09 -6.35
C SER A 461 -25.46 -29.01 -5.47
N LEU A 462 -24.56 -29.40 -4.55
CA LEU A 462 -24.08 -28.57 -3.42
C LEU A 462 -25.23 -28.05 -2.56
N THR A 463 -26.21 -28.94 -2.29
CA THR A 463 -27.32 -28.62 -1.40
C THR A 463 -26.81 -28.56 0.03
N PRO A 464 -26.85 -27.38 0.71
CA PRO A 464 -26.33 -27.25 2.05
C PRO A 464 -27.20 -28.02 3.06
N ASN A 465 -26.60 -28.50 4.12
CA ASN A 465 -27.30 -29.04 5.26
C ASN A 465 -28.07 -27.95 6.03
N PRO A 466 -29.14 -28.31 6.79
CA PRO A 466 -29.90 -27.35 7.58
C PRO A 466 -28.99 -26.50 8.49
N GLY A 467 -29.28 -25.21 8.59
CA GLY A 467 -28.47 -24.24 9.36
C GLY A 467 -27.26 -23.65 8.63
N ILE A 468 -27.05 -24.04 7.38
CA ILE A 468 -26.08 -23.42 6.48
C ILE A 468 -26.83 -22.59 5.46
N VAL A 469 -26.55 -21.28 5.41
CA VAL A 469 -27.33 -20.28 4.68
C VAL A 469 -26.50 -19.67 3.56
N ASP A 470 -27.10 -19.59 2.38
CA ASP A 470 -26.51 -18.96 1.20
C ASP A 470 -26.42 -17.43 1.34
N TYR A 471 -25.36 -16.81 0.78
CA TYR A 471 -25.20 -15.36 0.72
C TYR A 471 -24.35 -14.92 -0.48
N GLY A 472 -24.53 -13.67 -0.90
CA GLY A 472 -23.77 -13.08 -1.99
C GLY A 472 -23.28 -11.67 -1.66
N PRO A 473 -21.99 -11.37 -1.79
CA PRO A 473 -21.50 -9.99 -1.66
C PRO A 473 -21.82 -9.16 -2.90
N ASN A 474 -21.94 -7.84 -2.73
CA ASN A 474 -22.11 -6.89 -3.84
C ASN A 474 -20.98 -7.00 -4.87
N ILE A 475 -19.74 -7.11 -4.39
CA ILE A 475 -18.57 -7.28 -5.24
C ILE A 475 -17.82 -8.55 -4.83
N SER A 476 -17.62 -9.44 -5.77
CA SER A 476 -16.83 -10.63 -5.57
C SER A 476 -15.34 -10.27 -5.52
N PHE A 477 -14.64 -10.74 -4.50
CA PHE A 477 -13.18 -10.76 -4.50
C PHE A 477 -12.68 -11.47 -5.77
N TRP A 478 -11.71 -10.85 -6.48
CA TRP A 478 -11.13 -11.44 -7.69
C TRP A 478 -10.47 -12.79 -7.39
N SER A 479 -10.66 -13.78 -8.22
CA SER A 479 -10.00 -15.09 -8.17
C SER A 479 -10.05 -15.71 -9.56
N ASP A 480 -9.24 -15.21 -10.46
CA ASP A 480 -8.90 -15.85 -11.74
C ASP A 480 -10.11 -16.32 -12.57
N PHE A 481 -11.11 -15.45 -12.70
CA PHE A 481 -12.40 -15.69 -13.40
C PHE A 481 -13.29 -16.76 -12.77
N ALA A 482 -12.95 -17.34 -11.62
CA ALA A 482 -13.79 -18.35 -11.00
C ALA A 482 -15.14 -17.78 -10.56
N GLN A 483 -16.21 -18.50 -10.88
CA GLN A 483 -17.52 -18.25 -10.32
C GLN A 483 -17.59 -18.78 -8.89
N LYS A 484 -18.32 -18.08 -8.02
CA LYS A 484 -18.28 -18.38 -6.58
C LYS A 484 -19.67 -18.51 -6.00
N ARG A 485 -19.87 -19.56 -5.21
CA ARG A 485 -21.02 -19.72 -4.32
C ARG A 485 -20.55 -19.67 -2.87
N ARG A 486 -21.36 -19.10 -1.98
CA ARG A 486 -20.95 -18.87 -0.59
C ARG A 486 -22.07 -19.18 0.37
N TRP A 487 -21.71 -19.76 1.50
CA TRP A 487 -22.62 -20.07 2.60
C TRP A 487 -21.96 -19.73 3.93
N PHE A 488 -22.77 -19.55 4.95
CA PHE A 488 -22.29 -19.42 6.33
C PHE A 488 -23.18 -20.19 7.31
N SER A 489 -22.65 -20.51 8.47
CA SER A 489 -23.38 -21.16 9.56
C SER A 489 -22.97 -20.55 10.89
N VAL A 490 -23.95 -20.25 11.74
CA VAL A 490 -23.73 -19.87 13.14
C VAL A 490 -24.17 -21.05 14.00
N PRO A 491 -23.36 -21.53 14.97
CA PRO A 491 -23.49 -22.86 15.52
C PRO A 491 -24.82 -23.12 16.24
N ALA A 492 -25.24 -22.27 17.16
CA ALA A 492 -26.49 -22.48 17.91
C ALA A 492 -27.46 -21.30 17.74
N LEU A 493 -28.73 -21.55 18.04
CA LEU A 493 -29.78 -20.49 17.97
C LEU A 493 -29.53 -19.37 18.98
N ALA A 494 -28.85 -19.65 20.08
CA ALA A 494 -28.48 -18.67 21.11
C ALA A 494 -27.32 -17.77 20.65
N ASP A 495 -26.45 -18.29 19.77
CA ASP A 495 -25.29 -17.58 19.28
C ASP A 495 -25.70 -16.57 18.23
N LYS A 496 -25.26 -15.35 18.36
CA LYS A 496 -25.65 -14.23 17.48
C LYS A 496 -24.46 -13.43 17.01
N ILE A 497 -24.64 -12.79 15.87
CA ILE A 497 -23.69 -11.89 15.24
C ILE A 497 -23.89 -10.49 15.84
N THR A 498 -22.81 -9.78 16.16
CA THR A 498 -22.89 -8.35 16.46
C THR A 498 -22.74 -7.59 15.17
N PHE A 499 -23.81 -6.93 14.76
CA PHE A 499 -23.86 -6.08 13.57
C PHE A 499 -23.10 -4.78 13.81
N ALA A 500 -22.41 -4.29 12.78
CA ALA A 500 -21.86 -2.93 12.69
C ALA A 500 -22.32 -2.28 11.37
N ALA A 501 -22.80 -1.04 11.45
CA ALA A 501 -23.24 -0.29 10.26
C ALA A 501 -22.05 -0.01 9.31
N GLU A 502 -20.91 0.27 9.87
CA GLU A 502 -19.64 0.41 9.16
C GLU A 502 -18.58 -0.50 9.81
N GLY A 503 -17.60 -0.93 9.02
CA GLY A 503 -16.53 -1.82 9.49
C GLY A 503 -16.93 -3.28 9.68
N ASN A 504 -16.21 -3.97 10.55
CA ASN A 504 -16.28 -5.42 10.69
C ASN A 504 -17.34 -5.86 11.70
N TRP A 505 -18.10 -6.91 11.36
CA TRP A 505 -19.01 -7.58 12.28
C TRP A 505 -18.23 -8.51 13.23
N THR A 506 -18.82 -8.80 14.40
CA THR A 506 -18.25 -9.76 15.34
C THR A 506 -19.06 -11.05 15.34
N PHE A 507 -18.37 -12.18 15.32
CA PHE A 507 -18.95 -13.52 15.17
C PHE A 507 -18.64 -14.40 16.36
N PRO A 508 -19.61 -15.24 16.80
CA PRO A 508 -19.37 -16.24 17.85
C PRO A 508 -18.39 -17.33 17.37
N ALA A 509 -17.65 -17.91 18.31
CA ALA A 509 -16.85 -19.11 18.03
C ALA A 509 -17.74 -20.23 17.50
N GLY A 510 -17.25 -21.01 16.54
CA GLY A 510 -18.02 -22.02 15.84
C GLY A 510 -18.73 -21.54 14.58
N THR A 511 -18.71 -20.24 14.27
CA THR A 511 -19.16 -19.75 12.96
C THR A 511 -18.26 -20.31 11.87
N VAL A 512 -18.89 -20.77 10.78
CA VAL A 512 -18.20 -21.33 9.61
C VAL A 512 -18.68 -20.62 8.36
N TRP A 513 -17.74 -20.21 7.52
CA TRP A 513 -18.02 -19.72 6.15
C TRP A 513 -17.52 -20.75 5.15
N VAL A 514 -18.30 -20.98 4.10
CA VAL A 514 -17.99 -21.91 3.01
C VAL A 514 -17.95 -21.11 1.71
N LYS A 515 -16.92 -21.32 0.93
CA LYS A 515 -16.73 -20.70 -0.40
C LYS A 515 -16.38 -21.77 -1.40
N HIS A 516 -17.17 -21.86 -2.46
CA HIS A 516 -16.99 -22.80 -3.55
C HIS A 516 -16.59 -22.06 -4.82
N PHE A 517 -15.75 -22.69 -5.64
CA PHE A 517 -15.22 -22.12 -6.87
C PHE A 517 -15.48 -23.07 -8.04
N ASP A 518 -16.12 -22.53 -9.07
CA ASP A 518 -16.29 -23.13 -10.37
C ASP A 518 -15.45 -22.36 -11.42
N LEU A 519 -14.73 -23.07 -12.29
CA LEU A 519 -13.90 -22.47 -13.35
C LEU A 519 -14.41 -22.90 -14.71
N GLU A 520 -14.75 -21.96 -15.59
CA GLU A 520 -15.13 -22.25 -16.96
C GLU A 520 -13.92 -22.70 -17.79
N LEU A 521 -14.00 -23.88 -18.41
CA LEU A 521 -12.94 -24.38 -19.29
C LEU A 521 -12.96 -23.75 -20.67
N THR A 522 -14.11 -23.18 -21.07
CA THR A 522 -14.21 -22.24 -22.20
C THR A 522 -14.75 -20.92 -21.65
N ARG A 523 -13.94 -19.89 -21.74
CA ARG A 523 -14.24 -18.57 -21.16
C ARG A 523 -15.51 -17.99 -21.76
N GLY A 524 -16.49 -17.63 -20.90
CA GLY A 524 -17.80 -17.12 -21.30
C GLY A 524 -18.84 -18.20 -21.62
N GLU A 525 -18.51 -19.50 -21.43
CA GLU A 525 -19.44 -20.61 -21.60
C GLU A 525 -19.71 -21.32 -20.25
N PRO A 526 -20.74 -20.90 -19.47
CA PRO A 526 -21.05 -21.46 -18.15
C PRO A 526 -21.30 -22.98 -18.15
N SER A 527 -21.71 -23.57 -19.28
CA SER A 527 -21.92 -25.01 -19.42
C SER A 527 -20.61 -25.82 -19.32
N THR A 528 -19.46 -25.17 -19.48
CA THR A 528 -18.13 -25.78 -19.36
C THR A 528 -17.55 -25.64 -17.96
N ALA A 529 -18.30 -25.07 -17.02
CA ALA A 529 -17.84 -24.84 -15.65
C ALA A 529 -17.51 -26.16 -14.95
N ARG A 530 -16.33 -26.19 -14.34
CA ARG A 530 -15.81 -27.29 -13.57
C ARG A 530 -15.57 -26.86 -12.13
N ARG A 531 -16.00 -27.66 -11.17
CA ARG A 531 -15.69 -27.47 -9.76
C ARG A 531 -14.21 -27.65 -9.53
N VAL A 532 -13.59 -26.67 -8.89
CA VAL A 532 -12.14 -26.70 -8.63
C VAL A 532 -11.90 -26.86 -7.15
N GLU A 533 -12.54 -26.02 -6.32
CA GLU A 533 -12.20 -25.90 -4.90
C GLU A 533 -13.46 -25.65 -4.05
N THR A 534 -13.43 -26.15 -2.81
CA THR A 534 -14.33 -25.72 -1.73
C THR A 534 -13.50 -25.39 -0.50
N ARG A 535 -13.62 -24.15 -0.02
CA ARG A 535 -12.82 -23.60 1.07
C ARG A 535 -13.71 -23.30 2.26
N PHE A 536 -13.20 -23.60 3.47
CA PHE A 536 -13.85 -23.27 4.74
C PHE A 536 -12.99 -22.27 5.49
N LEU A 537 -13.65 -21.35 6.18
CA LEU A 537 -13.09 -20.53 7.22
C LEU A 537 -13.86 -20.81 8.50
N VAL A 538 -13.17 -21.16 9.58
CA VAL A 538 -13.78 -21.56 10.84
C VAL A 538 -13.36 -20.60 11.95
N LYS A 539 -14.32 -19.98 12.62
CA LYS A 539 -14.10 -19.13 13.79
C LYS A 539 -13.90 -20.00 15.03
N THR A 540 -12.78 -19.79 15.71
CA THR A 540 -12.49 -20.40 17.01
C THR A 540 -12.47 -19.33 18.11
N ALA A 541 -12.30 -19.73 19.36
CA ALA A 541 -12.11 -18.81 20.47
C ALA A 541 -10.80 -17.99 20.33
N ALA A 542 -9.77 -18.57 19.74
CA ALA A 542 -8.45 -17.94 19.56
C ALA A 542 -8.32 -17.11 18.28
N GLY A 543 -9.19 -17.32 17.27
CA GLY A 543 -9.05 -16.65 15.97
C GLY A 543 -9.87 -17.34 14.89
N VAL A 544 -9.28 -17.50 13.71
CA VAL A 544 -9.85 -18.28 12.61
C VAL A 544 -8.80 -19.21 12.02
N TYR A 545 -9.23 -20.27 11.33
CA TYR A 545 -8.36 -21.06 10.46
C TYR A 545 -9.05 -21.38 9.14
N GLY A 546 -8.28 -21.50 8.07
CA GLY A 546 -8.75 -21.86 6.73
C GLY A 546 -8.51 -23.33 6.42
N VAL A 547 -9.40 -23.95 5.64
CA VAL A 547 -9.27 -25.33 5.13
C VAL A 547 -9.73 -25.41 3.69
N THR A 548 -8.95 -26.06 2.85
CA THR A 548 -9.18 -26.17 1.41
C THR A 548 -9.39 -27.61 1.01
N TYR A 549 -10.40 -27.84 0.13
CA TYR A 549 -10.70 -29.15 -0.48
C TYR A 549 -10.66 -29.04 -2.00
N GLN A 550 -9.86 -29.88 -2.63
CA GLN A 550 -9.70 -29.96 -4.09
C GLN A 550 -10.66 -31.00 -4.65
N TRP A 551 -11.45 -30.61 -5.67
CA TRP A 551 -12.37 -31.53 -6.35
C TRP A 551 -11.64 -32.52 -7.26
N ASN A 552 -12.11 -33.77 -7.23
CA ASN A 552 -11.60 -34.80 -8.13
C ASN A 552 -12.07 -34.60 -9.58
N ASP A 553 -11.44 -35.28 -10.53
CA ASP A 553 -11.77 -35.15 -11.94
C ASP A 553 -13.20 -35.60 -12.27
N ALA A 554 -13.72 -36.59 -11.52
CA ALA A 554 -15.10 -37.08 -11.68
C ALA A 554 -16.17 -36.11 -11.14
N GLN A 555 -15.77 -35.02 -10.47
CA GLN A 555 -16.70 -34.03 -9.90
C GLN A 555 -17.68 -34.62 -8.84
N THR A 556 -17.28 -35.68 -8.18
CA THR A 556 -18.13 -36.43 -7.23
C THR A 556 -17.74 -36.22 -5.76
N GLU A 557 -16.50 -35.89 -5.50
CA GLU A 557 -15.96 -35.67 -4.16
C GLU A 557 -14.79 -34.66 -4.21
N ALA A 558 -14.50 -34.01 -3.06
CA ALA A 558 -13.30 -33.22 -2.90
C ALA A 558 -12.50 -33.72 -1.69
N THR A 559 -11.18 -33.69 -1.82
CA THR A 559 -10.24 -34.15 -0.79
C THR A 559 -9.50 -33.00 -0.13
N LEU A 560 -9.17 -33.16 1.13
CA LEU A 560 -8.41 -32.18 1.90
C LEU A 560 -7.05 -31.92 1.23
N VAL A 561 -6.78 -30.67 0.92
CA VAL A 561 -5.49 -30.24 0.36
C VAL A 561 -4.42 -30.35 1.45
N PRO A 562 -3.19 -30.75 1.10
CA PRO A 562 -2.05 -30.74 2.02
C PRO A 562 -1.89 -29.37 2.67
N GLU A 563 -1.31 -29.34 3.85
CA GLU A 563 -1.16 -28.11 4.63
C GLU A 563 -0.34 -27.03 3.90
N ALA A 564 0.66 -27.43 3.13
CA ALA A 564 1.51 -26.56 2.33
C ALA A 564 0.82 -25.97 1.09
N GLY A 565 -0.46 -26.31 0.85
CA GLY A 565 -1.15 -25.93 -0.38
C GLY A 565 -0.80 -26.86 -1.56
N ALA A 566 -1.29 -26.51 -2.75
CA ALA A 566 -1.01 -27.23 -3.99
C ALA A 566 -1.31 -26.34 -5.21
N ASP A 567 -0.74 -26.67 -6.35
CA ASP A 567 -1.05 -26.04 -7.64
C ASP A 567 -1.62 -27.06 -8.61
N GLN A 568 -2.54 -26.63 -9.47
CA GLN A 568 -3.06 -27.43 -10.57
C GLN A 568 -3.23 -26.57 -11.82
N ASN A 569 -2.75 -27.10 -12.94
CA ASN A 569 -2.91 -26.46 -14.23
C ASN A 569 -4.22 -26.88 -14.91
N PHE A 570 -4.97 -25.91 -15.42
CA PHE A 570 -6.14 -26.11 -16.26
C PHE A 570 -5.89 -25.56 -17.66
N THR A 571 -6.37 -26.29 -18.68
CA THR A 571 -6.40 -25.76 -20.04
C THR A 571 -7.71 -25.04 -20.24
N ILE A 572 -7.64 -23.73 -20.45
CA ILE A 572 -8.80 -22.84 -20.67
C ILE A 572 -8.80 -22.40 -22.13
N ASN A 573 -9.92 -22.54 -22.81
CA ASN A 573 -10.12 -21.99 -24.13
C ASN A 573 -10.57 -20.52 -24.01
N VAL A 574 -9.82 -19.61 -24.61
CA VAL A 574 -10.13 -18.19 -24.65
C VAL A 574 -10.17 -17.74 -26.10
N GLY A 575 -11.36 -17.40 -26.61
CA GLY A 575 -11.53 -16.95 -27.99
C GLY A 575 -11.04 -17.94 -29.06
N GLY A 576 -11.13 -19.25 -28.79
CA GLY A 576 -10.68 -20.32 -29.68
C GLY A 576 -9.22 -20.76 -29.50
N SER A 577 -8.45 -20.12 -28.62
CA SER A 577 -7.06 -20.47 -28.30
C SER A 577 -6.96 -21.08 -26.90
N ASN A 578 -6.14 -22.10 -26.74
CA ASN A 578 -5.87 -22.74 -25.46
C ASN A 578 -4.82 -21.97 -24.67
N HIS A 579 -5.17 -21.65 -23.43
CA HIS A 579 -4.33 -21.01 -22.43
C HIS A 579 -4.17 -21.93 -21.21
N THR A 580 -2.97 -22.01 -20.64
CA THR A 580 -2.74 -22.76 -19.39
C THR A 580 -2.91 -21.80 -18.23
N GLN A 581 -3.93 -22.05 -17.40
CA GLN A 581 -4.19 -21.30 -16.17
C GLN A 581 -3.81 -22.16 -14.97
N THR A 582 -2.87 -21.67 -14.15
CA THR A 582 -2.53 -22.31 -12.89
C THR A 582 -3.54 -21.89 -11.82
N TRP A 583 -4.15 -22.85 -11.14
CA TRP A 583 -4.99 -22.64 -9.98
C TRP A 583 -4.20 -23.00 -8.73
N HIS A 584 -4.08 -22.02 -7.83
CA HIS A 584 -3.42 -22.20 -6.55
C HIS A 584 -4.42 -22.54 -5.45
N PHE A 585 -4.27 -23.73 -4.84
CA PHE A 585 -4.98 -24.11 -3.63
C PHE A 585 -4.17 -23.63 -2.42
N PRO A 586 -4.63 -22.63 -1.69
CA PRO A 586 -3.81 -22.02 -0.64
C PRO A 586 -3.52 -22.99 0.51
N SER A 587 -2.33 -22.84 1.06
CA SER A 587 -1.96 -23.40 2.34
C SER A 587 -2.86 -22.85 3.46
N ARG A 588 -2.89 -23.51 4.62
CA ARG A 588 -3.67 -23.03 5.77
C ARG A 588 -3.19 -21.69 6.30
N SER A 589 -1.90 -21.43 6.18
CA SER A 589 -1.27 -20.19 6.61
C SER A 589 -1.49 -19.05 5.63
N GLU A 590 -1.52 -19.29 4.33
CA GLU A 590 -1.86 -18.26 3.33
C GLU A 590 -3.28 -17.72 3.53
N CYS A 591 -4.20 -18.54 4.01
CA CYS A 591 -5.52 -18.05 4.42
C CYS A 591 -5.42 -16.93 5.46
N LEU A 592 -4.51 -17.06 6.43
CA LEU A 592 -4.36 -16.11 7.54
C LEU A 592 -3.66 -14.81 7.16
N GLN A 593 -3.02 -14.73 5.99
CA GLN A 593 -2.43 -13.47 5.49
C GLN A 593 -3.52 -12.43 5.16
N CYS A 594 -4.69 -12.89 4.71
CA CYS A 594 -5.84 -12.03 4.40
C CYS A 594 -6.89 -12.04 5.52
N HIS A 595 -7.13 -13.20 6.18
CA HIS A 595 -8.16 -13.37 7.21
C HIS A 595 -7.69 -12.93 8.60
N THR A 596 -7.13 -11.72 8.68
CA THR A 596 -6.60 -11.12 9.91
C THR A 596 -7.72 -10.53 10.79
N PRO A 597 -7.49 -10.30 12.10
CA PRO A 597 -8.43 -9.58 12.95
C PRO A 597 -8.81 -8.19 12.41
N VAL A 598 -7.85 -7.45 11.87
CA VAL A 598 -8.05 -6.10 11.29
C VAL A 598 -8.97 -6.17 10.06
N ALA A 599 -8.79 -7.18 9.21
CA ALA A 599 -9.66 -7.43 8.07
C ALA A 599 -11.05 -7.99 8.44
N GLY A 600 -11.36 -8.14 9.74
CA GLY A 600 -12.61 -8.69 10.24
C GLY A 600 -12.72 -10.20 10.13
N GLN A 601 -11.63 -10.89 9.83
CA GLN A 601 -11.51 -12.33 9.65
C GLN A 601 -12.37 -12.91 8.51
N ALA A 602 -13.67 -12.59 8.44
CA ALA A 602 -14.58 -13.04 7.38
C ALA A 602 -14.66 -12.00 6.25
N LEU A 603 -13.75 -12.08 5.30
CA LEU A 603 -13.68 -11.12 4.18
C LEU A 603 -15.00 -11.07 3.40
N SER A 604 -15.39 -9.88 2.98
CA SER A 604 -16.66 -9.62 2.26
C SER A 604 -17.93 -9.99 3.05
N PHE A 605 -17.84 -10.20 4.39
CA PHE A 605 -19.02 -10.44 5.23
C PHE A 605 -19.25 -9.27 6.18
N ASN A 606 -19.63 -8.13 5.62
CA ASN A 606 -19.88 -6.87 6.32
C ASN A 606 -21.07 -6.15 5.68
N THR A 607 -21.46 -5.03 6.26
CA THR A 607 -22.65 -4.27 5.84
C THR A 607 -22.57 -3.82 4.38
N ALA A 608 -21.50 -3.18 3.95
CA ALA A 608 -21.38 -2.63 2.60
C ALA A 608 -21.39 -3.72 1.51
N GLN A 609 -20.93 -4.92 1.82
CA GLN A 609 -20.96 -6.07 0.91
C GLN A 609 -22.29 -6.83 0.93
N LEU A 610 -22.99 -6.90 2.07
CA LEU A 610 -24.23 -7.66 2.22
C LEU A 610 -25.50 -6.81 2.12
N ASN A 611 -25.40 -5.50 1.99
CA ASN A 611 -26.52 -4.62 1.68
C ASN A 611 -26.89 -4.74 0.19
N ALA A 612 -27.45 -5.89 -0.16
CA ALA A 612 -27.80 -6.29 -1.52
C ALA A 612 -29.05 -7.15 -1.54
N MET A 613 -29.77 -7.12 -2.66
CA MET A 613 -30.86 -8.06 -2.94
C MET A 613 -30.29 -9.45 -3.19
N HIS A 614 -30.84 -10.47 -2.56
CA HIS A 614 -30.44 -11.86 -2.74
C HIS A 614 -31.68 -12.76 -2.84
N THR A 615 -31.55 -13.83 -3.63
CA THR A 615 -32.67 -14.75 -3.85
C THR A 615 -32.53 -15.96 -2.92
N TYR A 616 -33.41 -16.03 -1.95
CA TYR A 616 -33.58 -17.18 -1.06
C TYR A 616 -34.74 -18.06 -1.54
N PRO A 617 -34.91 -19.29 -1.03
CA PRO A 617 -36.03 -20.17 -1.41
C PRO A 617 -37.42 -19.55 -1.27
N GLY A 618 -37.56 -18.55 -0.39
CA GLY A 618 -38.84 -17.81 -0.19
C GLY A 618 -39.02 -16.59 -1.07
N GLY A 619 -38.04 -16.24 -1.92
CA GLY A 619 -38.06 -15.06 -2.81
C GLY A 619 -36.86 -14.14 -2.65
N THR A 620 -36.83 -13.05 -3.44
CA THR A 620 -35.73 -12.08 -3.42
C THR A 620 -35.98 -10.97 -2.40
N VAL A 621 -35.03 -10.75 -1.52
CA VAL A 621 -35.09 -9.74 -0.43
C VAL A 621 -33.70 -9.20 -0.13
N ASN A 622 -33.59 -8.01 0.46
CA ASN A 622 -32.32 -7.49 0.95
C ASN A 622 -31.74 -8.42 2.04
N GLN A 623 -30.47 -8.80 1.91
CA GLN A 623 -29.83 -9.78 2.80
C GLN A 623 -29.81 -9.34 4.27
N LEU A 624 -29.58 -8.05 4.55
CA LEU A 624 -29.59 -7.53 5.92
C LEU A 624 -30.96 -7.69 6.55
N THR A 625 -32.03 -7.40 5.78
CA THR A 625 -33.43 -7.60 6.21
C THR A 625 -33.73 -9.08 6.46
N ALA A 626 -33.29 -9.97 5.57
CA ALA A 626 -33.49 -11.41 5.73
C ALA A 626 -32.80 -11.94 6.99
N LEU A 627 -31.54 -11.56 7.24
CA LEU A 627 -30.76 -11.96 8.40
C LEU A 627 -31.33 -11.39 9.72
N LEU A 628 -31.80 -10.13 9.68
CA LEU A 628 -32.46 -9.50 10.82
C LEU A 628 -33.74 -10.24 11.19
N ASN A 629 -34.63 -10.49 10.21
CA ASN A 629 -35.88 -11.17 10.41
C ASN A 629 -35.70 -12.62 10.89
N ALA A 630 -34.63 -13.29 10.45
CA ALA A 630 -34.27 -14.62 10.90
C ALA A 630 -33.61 -14.64 12.31
N GLY A 631 -33.36 -13.49 12.93
CA GLY A 631 -32.81 -13.35 14.27
C GLY A 631 -31.33 -13.67 14.40
N TYR A 632 -30.54 -13.42 13.36
CA TYR A 632 -29.07 -13.59 13.39
C TYR A 632 -28.34 -12.53 14.23
N PHE A 633 -28.89 -11.32 14.37
CA PHE A 633 -28.20 -10.23 15.07
C PHE A 633 -28.60 -10.10 16.53
N ILE A 634 -27.64 -9.67 17.37
CA ILE A 634 -27.88 -9.38 18.79
C ILE A 634 -28.36 -7.94 19.00
N ASN A 635 -27.94 -7.03 18.12
CA ASN A 635 -28.23 -5.59 18.18
C ASN A 635 -29.11 -5.13 17.01
N THR A 636 -29.55 -3.90 17.06
CA THR A 636 -30.43 -3.29 16.05
C THR A 636 -29.68 -3.10 14.73
N VAL A 637 -30.37 -3.43 13.63
CA VAL A 637 -29.93 -3.11 12.26
C VAL A 637 -30.79 -1.95 11.76
N PRO A 638 -30.19 -0.82 11.33
CA PRO A 638 -30.91 0.28 10.69
C PRO A 638 -31.61 -0.15 9.40
N ASP A 639 -32.47 0.71 8.84
CA ASP A 639 -33.05 0.47 7.52
C ASP A 639 -31.90 0.30 6.48
N PRO A 640 -31.86 -0.78 5.71
CA PRO A 640 -30.83 -1.00 4.70
C PRO A 640 -30.69 0.12 3.67
N SER A 641 -31.77 0.86 3.39
CA SER A 641 -31.71 2.02 2.47
C SER A 641 -30.83 3.18 2.98
N THR A 642 -30.57 3.21 4.28
CA THR A 642 -29.70 4.21 4.93
C THR A 642 -28.26 3.72 5.12
N LEU A 643 -27.98 2.49 4.74
CA LEU A 643 -26.67 1.85 4.91
C LEU A 643 -25.91 1.81 3.59
N ARG A 644 -24.62 1.88 3.67
CA ARG A 644 -23.72 1.80 2.52
C ARG A 644 -23.86 0.46 1.80
N ALA A 645 -23.74 0.51 0.46
CA ALA A 645 -23.65 -0.66 -0.41
C ALA A 645 -22.53 -0.44 -1.42
N LEU A 646 -21.63 -1.43 -1.61
CA LEU A 646 -20.60 -1.33 -2.65
C LEU A 646 -21.20 -1.45 -4.04
N ALA A 647 -20.63 -0.73 -5.01
CA ALA A 647 -21.05 -0.68 -6.39
C ALA A 647 -20.09 -1.43 -7.32
N SER A 648 -20.62 -2.23 -8.24
CA SER A 648 -19.81 -2.92 -9.25
C SER A 648 -19.29 -1.96 -10.32
N ALA A 649 -18.27 -2.38 -11.08
CA ALA A 649 -17.73 -1.61 -12.20
C ALA A 649 -18.80 -1.17 -13.22
N GLY A 650 -19.82 -1.98 -13.43
CA GLY A 650 -20.93 -1.71 -14.37
C GLY A 650 -22.09 -0.90 -13.81
N ASP A 651 -22.07 -0.53 -12.53
CA ASP A 651 -23.14 0.27 -11.92
C ASP A 651 -22.95 1.76 -12.21
N THR A 652 -23.38 2.20 -13.37
CA THR A 652 -23.28 3.61 -13.81
C THR A 652 -24.23 4.55 -13.07
N THR A 653 -25.03 4.09 -12.11
CA THR A 653 -25.79 4.97 -11.19
C THR A 653 -24.91 5.55 -10.09
N GLN A 654 -23.69 5.05 -9.95
CA GLN A 654 -22.69 5.52 -9.00
C GLN A 654 -21.54 6.19 -9.75
N THR A 655 -20.88 7.15 -9.09
CA THR A 655 -19.73 7.85 -9.65
C THR A 655 -18.59 6.87 -9.98
N LEU A 656 -17.73 7.24 -10.92
CA LEU A 656 -16.57 6.45 -11.31
C LEU A 656 -15.64 6.21 -10.09
N GLU A 657 -15.40 7.24 -9.32
CA GLU A 657 -14.63 7.14 -8.08
C GLU A 657 -15.24 6.12 -7.11
N TYR A 658 -16.56 6.19 -6.86
CA TYR A 658 -17.22 5.27 -5.93
C TYR A 658 -17.13 3.81 -6.40
N ARG A 659 -17.21 3.55 -7.71
CA ARG A 659 -17.03 2.22 -8.30
C ARG A 659 -15.60 1.70 -8.12
N VAL A 660 -14.57 2.55 -8.37
CA VAL A 660 -13.15 2.20 -8.12
C VAL A 660 -12.93 1.96 -6.62
N ARG A 661 -13.37 2.87 -5.75
CA ARG A 661 -13.23 2.72 -4.30
C ARG A 661 -13.93 1.47 -3.78
N SER A 662 -15.07 1.10 -4.38
CA SER A 662 -15.77 -0.15 -4.07
C SER A 662 -14.97 -1.38 -4.49
N TYR A 663 -14.32 -1.34 -5.65
CA TYR A 663 -13.39 -2.40 -6.09
C TYR A 663 -12.21 -2.54 -5.13
N LEU A 664 -11.58 -1.43 -4.75
CA LEU A 664 -10.45 -1.43 -3.79
C LEU A 664 -10.90 -1.94 -2.41
N ALA A 665 -12.08 -1.53 -1.94
CA ALA A 665 -12.66 -2.00 -0.68
C ALA A 665 -13.00 -3.50 -0.69
N ALA A 666 -13.30 -4.09 -1.85
CA ALA A 666 -13.56 -5.53 -1.97
C ALA A 666 -12.29 -6.36 -2.09
N ASN A 667 -11.24 -5.83 -2.77
CA ASN A 667 -10.09 -6.62 -3.20
C ASN A 667 -8.78 -6.26 -2.47
N CYS A 668 -8.67 -5.08 -1.85
CA CYS A 668 -7.42 -4.57 -1.28
C CYS A 668 -7.50 -4.27 0.22
N VAL A 669 -8.71 -4.00 0.76
CA VAL A 669 -8.90 -3.53 2.13
C VAL A 669 -8.39 -4.48 3.21
N GLN A 670 -8.38 -5.80 2.96
CA GLN A 670 -7.86 -6.78 3.92
C GLN A 670 -6.40 -6.52 4.29
N CYS A 671 -5.64 -5.92 3.41
CA CYS A 671 -4.24 -5.57 3.59
C CYS A 671 -4.02 -4.04 3.67
N HIS A 672 -4.66 -3.24 2.80
CA HIS A 672 -4.49 -1.79 2.71
C HIS A 672 -5.52 -1.06 3.59
N GLN A 673 -5.25 -1.00 4.87
CA GLN A 673 -5.99 -0.22 5.87
C GLN A 673 -5.12 -0.06 7.12
N PRO A 674 -5.41 0.88 8.02
CA PRO A 674 -4.73 1.00 9.29
C PRO A 674 -4.69 -0.32 10.06
N GLY A 675 -3.47 -0.78 10.38
CA GLY A 675 -3.23 -2.07 11.05
C GLY A 675 -3.29 -3.30 10.11
N GLY A 676 -3.46 -3.12 8.82
CA GLY A 676 -3.41 -4.18 7.82
C GLY A 676 -1.99 -4.64 7.48
N ALA A 677 -1.86 -5.74 6.73
CA ALA A 677 -0.57 -6.36 6.40
C ALA A 677 0.18 -5.67 5.24
N ALA A 678 -0.45 -4.76 4.50
CA ALA A 678 0.20 -4.05 3.41
C ALA A 678 1.15 -2.96 3.92
N GLN A 679 2.24 -2.76 3.19
CA GLN A 679 3.22 -1.73 3.50
C GLN A 679 2.89 -0.36 2.90
N GLY A 680 1.98 -0.31 1.92
CA GLY A 680 1.56 0.94 1.30
C GLY A 680 0.85 1.88 2.27
N LEU A 681 1.13 3.17 2.17
CA LEU A 681 0.62 4.21 3.08
C LEU A 681 -0.82 4.65 2.75
N TRP A 682 -1.56 3.89 1.95
CA TRP A 682 -2.91 4.25 1.54
C TRP A 682 -3.99 3.33 2.13
N ASP A 683 -5.21 3.84 2.23
CA ASP A 683 -6.35 3.20 2.88
C ASP A 683 -7.44 2.85 1.85
N ALA A 684 -7.69 1.54 1.68
CA ALA A 684 -8.69 1.02 0.76
C ALA A 684 -10.13 1.04 1.32
N ARG A 685 -10.34 1.39 2.59
CA ARG A 685 -11.69 1.41 3.17
C ARG A 685 -12.58 2.41 2.45
N ILE A 686 -13.77 1.98 2.09
CA ILE A 686 -14.78 2.83 1.45
C ILE A 686 -15.25 3.97 2.36
N THR A 687 -15.03 3.85 3.67
CA THR A 687 -15.40 4.85 4.68
C THR A 687 -14.40 5.99 4.80
N THR A 688 -13.17 5.80 4.33
CA THR A 688 -12.15 6.85 4.33
C THR A 688 -12.34 7.71 3.08
N PRO A 689 -12.53 9.03 3.20
CA PRO A 689 -12.60 9.92 2.03
C PRO A 689 -11.35 9.79 1.15
N THR A 690 -11.49 9.97 -0.16
CA THR A 690 -10.37 9.83 -1.10
C THR A 690 -9.24 10.80 -0.79
N SER A 691 -9.56 12.04 -0.41
CA SER A 691 -8.59 13.06 0.04
C SER A 691 -7.77 12.67 1.28
N ALA A 692 -8.31 11.78 2.13
CA ALA A 692 -7.64 11.29 3.34
C ALA A 692 -7.09 9.86 3.17
N ALA A 693 -7.36 9.21 2.04
CA ALA A 693 -7.01 7.81 1.83
C ALA A 693 -5.54 7.57 1.44
N GLY A 694 -4.79 8.62 1.13
CA GLY A 694 -3.42 8.49 0.62
C GLY A 694 -3.34 7.77 -0.74
N LEU A 695 -4.43 7.79 -1.52
CA LEU A 695 -4.49 7.17 -2.85
C LEU A 695 -3.99 8.11 -3.92
N VAL A 696 -4.67 9.24 -4.08
CA VAL A 696 -4.36 10.24 -5.11
C VAL A 696 -3.13 11.02 -4.66
N ARG A 697 -2.11 11.12 -5.52
CA ARG A 697 -0.79 11.67 -5.21
C ARG A 697 -0.11 11.06 -3.99
N GLY A 698 -0.59 9.90 -3.53
CA GLY A 698 -0.06 9.23 -2.34
C GLY A 698 1.40 8.84 -2.49
N ALA A 699 2.22 9.19 -1.49
CA ALA A 699 3.63 8.84 -1.48
C ALA A 699 3.83 7.31 -1.39
N LEU A 700 4.87 6.82 -2.03
CA LEU A 700 5.29 5.44 -1.98
C LEU A 700 6.38 5.26 -0.92
N LEU A 701 6.46 4.08 -0.33
CA LEU A 701 7.60 3.68 0.51
C LEU A 701 8.82 3.29 -0.34
N ASP A 702 8.55 2.80 -1.55
CA ASP A 702 9.53 2.43 -2.56
C ASP A 702 9.01 3.00 -3.88
N ASP A 703 9.67 4.02 -4.38
CA ASP A 703 9.33 4.71 -5.63
C ASP A 703 9.73 3.92 -6.88
N LEU A 704 10.22 2.69 -6.71
CA LEU A 704 10.71 1.81 -7.78
C LEU A 704 11.85 2.42 -8.60
N GLY A 705 12.54 3.42 -8.04
CA GLY A 705 13.65 4.13 -8.68
C GLY A 705 13.20 5.32 -9.55
N ASP A 706 11.95 5.73 -9.44
CA ASP A 706 11.40 6.90 -10.13
C ASP A 706 10.69 7.82 -9.12
N ALA A 707 11.21 9.02 -8.95
CA ALA A 707 10.73 9.99 -7.97
C ALA A 707 9.33 10.56 -8.32
N ASP A 708 8.90 10.44 -9.57
CA ASP A 708 7.58 10.89 -10.03
C ASP A 708 6.48 9.87 -9.77
N ASN A 709 6.84 8.63 -9.41
CA ASN A 709 5.89 7.59 -9.06
C ASN A 709 5.04 7.95 -7.82
N ARG A 710 3.74 7.67 -7.92
CA ARG A 710 2.74 7.84 -6.85
C ARG A 710 1.89 6.57 -6.73
N VAL A 711 1.12 6.45 -5.65
CA VAL A 711 0.10 5.39 -5.59
C VAL A 711 -0.84 5.53 -6.79
N ILE A 712 -1.42 6.71 -6.99
CA ILE A 712 -2.12 7.17 -8.19
C ILE A 712 -1.59 8.56 -8.55
N ALA A 713 -1.05 8.73 -9.73
CA ALA A 713 -0.70 10.02 -10.32
C ALA A 713 -1.85 10.48 -11.22
N PRO A 714 -2.57 11.58 -10.89
CA PRO A 714 -3.70 12.06 -11.68
C PRO A 714 -3.34 12.29 -13.14
N GLY A 715 -4.08 11.68 -14.06
CA GLY A 715 -3.83 11.78 -15.51
C GLY A 715 -2.70 10.89 -16.02
N ASP A 716 -1.79 10.46 -15.17
CA ASP A 716 -0.56 9.76 -15.54
C ASP A 716 -0.65 8.27 -15.22
N LEU A 717 -0.84 7.47 -16.26
CA LEU A 717 -0.92 6.02 -16.13
C LEU A 717 0.45 5.38 -15.87
N LEU A 718 1.54 6.01 -16.34
CA LEU A 718 2.89 5.47 -16.22
C LEU A 718 3.38 5.51 -14.78
N HIS A 719 3.16 6.64 -14.11
CA HIS A 719 3.60 6.87 -12.73
C HIS A 719 2.54 6.47 -11.68
N SER A 720 1.44 5.82 -12.08
CA SER A 720 0.41 5.27 -11.18
C SER A 720 0.75 3.83 -10.78
N VAL A 721 1.52 3.65 -9.71
CA VAL A 721 2.06 2.33 -9.28
C VAL A 721 0.96 1.33 -8.91
N LEU A 722 -0.18 1.79 -8.38
CA LEU A 722 -1.32 0.90 -8.13
C LEU A 722 -1.77 0.24 -9.42
N LEU A 723 -1.88 1.02 -10.51
CA LEU A 723 -2.29 0.52 -11.82
C LEU A 723 -1.25 -0.47 -12.38
N ASP A 724 0.04 -0.14 -12.32
CA ASP A 724 1.11 -1.06 -12.75
C ASP A 724 0.97 -2.41 -12.04
N ARG A 725 0.85 -2.40 -10.71
CA ARG A 725 0.80 -3.61 -9.89
C ARG A 725 -0.43 -4.49 -10.10
N ILE A 726 -1.61 -3.91 -10.36
CA ILE A 726 -2.83 -4.70 -10.64
C ILE A 726 -2.88 -5.22 -12.08
N SER A 727 -2.11 -4.61 -12.99
CA SER A 727 -2.06 -4.95 -14.43
C SER A 727 -1.08 -6.06 -14.77
N VAL A 728 -0.18 -6.42 -13.85
CA VAL A 728 0.87 -7.42 -14.07
C VAL A 728 0.70 -8.65 -13.19
N ARG A 729 1.39 -9.75 -13.58
CA ARG A 729 1.52 -10.95 -12.76
C ARG A 729 3.00 -11.29 -12.57
N GLY A 730 3.35 -11.83 -11.38
CA GLY A 730 4.72 -12.13 -10.97
C GLY A 730 5.19 -11.28 -9.80
N ALA A 731 6.48 -10.96 -9.73
CA ALA A 731 7.11 -10.37 -8.54
C ALA A 731 6.51 -9.03 -8.05
N LYS A 732 5.90 -8.25 -8.95
CA LYS A 732 5.31 -6.94 -8.61
C LYS A 732 3.79 -6.97 -8.48
N GLN A 733 3.15 -8.13 -8.65
CA GLN A 733 1.69 -8.22 -8.72
C GLN A 733 0.98 -7.81 -7.43
N MET A 734 -0.22 -7.24 -7.60
CA MET A 734 -1.24 -7.11 -6.56
C MET A 734 -2.58 -7.70 -7.05
N PRO A 735 -3.30 -8.49 -6.23
CA PRO A 735 -2.88 -9.03 -4.93
C PRO A 735 -1.66 -9.93 -5.04
N PRO A 736 -0.83 -10.05 -3.99
CA PRO A 736 0.39 -10.86 -4.04
C PRO A 736 0.12 -12.38 -4.00
N LEU A 737 -1.10 -12.78 -3.65
CA LEU A 737 -1.53 -14.16 -3.49
C LEU A 737 -2.86 -14.42 -4.19
N ALA A 738 -3.10 -15.68 -4.54
CA ALA A 738 -4.37 -16.21 -5.06
C ALA A 738 -4.89 -15.51 -6.33
N SER A 739 -4.00 -14.99 -7.16
CA SER A 739 -4.34 -14.37 -8.44
C SER A 739 -3.21 -14.61 -9.45
N ASN A 740 -3.51 -15.42 -10.47
CA ASN A 740 -2.62 -15.71 -11.59
C ASN A 740 -3.11 -15.07 -12.91
N GLU A 741 -4.33 -14.50 -12.90
CA GLU A 741 -4.95 -13.84 -14.05
C GLU A 741 -5.31 -12.38 -13.72
N VAL A 742 -5.12 -11.48 -14.70
CA VAL A 742 -5.43 -10.06 -14.55
C VAL A 742 -6.95 -9.83 -14.60
N ASP A 743 -7.47 -9.00 -13.70
CA ASP A 743 -8.84 -8.50 -13.73
C ASP A 743 -8.96 -7.31 -14.70
N ALA A 744 -8.97 -7.62 -16.00
CA ALA A 744 -8.95 -6.60 -17.06
C ALA A 744 -10.13 -5.61 -16.96
N THR A 745 -11.29 -6.03 -16.46
CA THR A 745 -12.47 -5.15 -16.30
C THR A 745 -12.22 -4.07 -15.28
N ASN A 746 -11.70 -4.45 -14.10
CA ASN A 746 -11.45 -3.46 -13.05
C ASN A 746 -10.14 -2.69 -13.28
N VAL A 747 -9.16 -3.26 -13.98
CA VAL A 747 -7.99 -2.50 -14.47
C VAL A 747 -8.45 -1.38 -15.40
N ALA A 748 -9.34 -1.66 -16.37
CA ALA A 748 -9.90 -0.63 -17.24
C ALA A 748 -10.69 0.45 -16.48
N LEU A 749 -11.42 0.04 -15.42
CA LEU A 749 -12.13 0.99 -14.53
C LEU A 749 -11.14 1.93 -13.83
N VAL A 750 -10.04 1.41 -13.30
CA VAL A 750 -9.00 2.23 -12.65
C VAL A 750 -8.30 3.14 -13.65
N ILE A 751 -8.00 2.67 -14.87
CA ILE A 751 -7.46 3.50 -15.95
C ILE A 751 -8.38 4.71 -16.22
N SER A 752 -9.68 4.46 -16.37
CA SER A 752 -10.64 5.55 -16.60
C SER A 752 -10.64 6.56 -15.45
N TRP A 753 -10.53 6.08 -14.22
CA TRP A 753 -10.49 6.97 -13.04
C TRP A 753 -9.20 7.79 -12.97
N VAL A 754 -8.03 7.18 -13.21
CA VAL A 754 -6.75 7.92 -13.24
C VAL A 754 -6.78 9.05 -14.27
N ARG A 755 -7.35 8.80 -15.44
CA ARG A 755 -7.52 9.82 -16.49
C ARG A 755 -8.48 10.94 -16.06
N ALA A 756 -9.63 10.57 -15.50
CA ALA A 756 -10.61 11.54 -15.01
C ALA A 756 -10.05 12.43 -13.89
N LEU A 757 -9.19 11.88 -13.02
CA LEU A 757 -8.48 12.66 -12.01
C LEU A 757 -7.55 13.72 -12.64
N GLY A 758 -6.91 13.42 -13.78
CA GLY A 758 -6.12 14.40 -14.53
C GLY A 758 -6.96 15.54 -15.05
N ASP A 759 -8.15 15.26 -15.56
CA ASP A 759 -9.08 16.29 -16.03
C ASP A 759 -9.64 17.12 -14.86
N ALA A 760 -10.01 16.50 -13.74
CA ALA A 760 -10.48 17.21 -12.56
C ALA A 760 -9.40 18.10 -11.95
N SER A 761 -8.14 17.66 -11.91
CA SER A 761 -7.05 18.42 -11.29
C SER A 761 -6.73 19.74 -12.00
N ARG A 762 -7.20 19.95 -13.24
CA ARG A 762 -7.04 21.21 -13.97
C ARG A 762 -7.76 22.38 -13.33
N SER A 763 -8.83 22.15 -12.58
CA SER A 763 -9.62 23.19 -11.92
C SER A 763 -9.97 22.87 -10.46
N ASP A 764 -9.30 21.93 -9.83
CA ASP A 764 -9.48 21.59 -8.40
C ASP A 764 -8.60 22.52 -7.53
N PHE A 765 -9.21 23.53 -6.90
CA PHE A 765 -8.52 24.52 -6.09
C PHE A 765 -8.52 24.22 -4.59
N ASP A 766 -9.28 23.27 -4.10
CA ASP A 766 -9.28 22.92 -2.67
C ASP A 766 -8.77 21.50 -2.38
N GLY A 767 -8.42 20.75 -3.43
CA GLY A 767 -7.81 19.43 -3.33
C GLY A 767 -8.80 18.32 -3.03
N ASP A 768 -10.10 18.52 -3.31
CA ASP A 768 -11.14 17.52 -3.08
C ASP A 768 -11.36 16.56 -4.26
N ASN A 769 -10.59 16.72 -5.35
CA ASN A 769 -10.65 16.01 -6.64
C ASN A 769 -11.95 16.23 -7.43
N GLN A 770 -12.58 17.38 -7.26
CA GLN A 770 -13.71 17.81 -8.07
C GLN A 770 -13.39 19.14 -8.79
N PRO A 771 -13.91 19.36 -9.99
CA PRO A 771 -13.63 20.59 -10.72
C PRO A 771 -14.39 21.78 -10.11
N ASP A 772 -13.67 22.87 -9.89
CA ASP A 772 -14.18 24.15 -9.42
C ASP A 772 -14.48 25.13 -10.55
N ILE A 773 -15.17 26.21 -10.26
CA ILE A 773 -15.55 27.23 -11.25
C ILE A 773 -14.84 28.54 -10.98
N LEU A 774 -14.01 28.96 -11.93
CA LEU A 774 -13.33 30.26 -11.90
C LEU A 774 -14.22 31.40 -12.41
N TRP A 775 -14.17 32.53 -11.74
CA TRP A 775 -14.94 33.73 -12.06
C TRP A 775 -14.08 34.95 -12.29
N GLN A 776 -14.41 35.75 -13.30
CA GLN A 776 -13.81 37.03 -13.55
C GLN A 776 -14.88 38.13 -13.79
N ASN A 777 -14.75 39.23 -13.06
CA ASN A 777 -15.59 40.40 -13.25
C ASN A 777 -15.02 41.27 -14.36
N SER A 778 -15.74 41.41 -15.45
CA SER A 778 -15.32 42.18 -16.64
C SER A 778 -15.30 43.69 -16.41
N SER A 779 -15.90 44.22 -15.35
CA SER A 779 -15.96 45.63 -15.02
C SER A 779 -14.95 46.03 -13.96
N THR A 780 -14.87 45.29 -12.87
CA THR A 780 -14.01 45.63 -11.70
C THR A 780 -12.61 45.01 -11.79
N GLY A 781 -12.47 43.88 -12.49
CA GLY A 781 -11.25 43.11 -12.52
C GLY A 781 -11.12 42.13 -11.34
N ASP A 782 -12.17 41.93 -10.55
CA ASP A 782 -12.17 40.95 -9.48
C ASP A 782 -12.13 39.52 -10.01
N ARG A 783 -11.44 38.64 -9.30
CA ARG A 783 -11.33 37.19 -9.57
C ARG A 783 -11.75 36.40 -8.35
N ALA A 784 -12.54 35.37 -8.58
CA ALA A 784 -13.06 34.49 -7.54
C ALA A 784 -13.12 33.04 -8.03
N VAL A 785 -13.22 32.11 -7.10
CA VAL A 785 -13.45 30.69 -7.35
C VAL A 785 -14.67 30.23 -6.56
N TRP A 786 -15.51 29.43 -7.18
CA TRP A 786 -16.52 28.63 -6.50
C TRP A 786 -15.97 27.23 -6.32
N LEU A 787 -15.80 26.83 -5.07
CA LEU A 787 -15.41 25.47 -4.69
C LEU A 787 -16.66 24.61 -4.75
N MET A 788 -16.65 23.68 -5.68
CA MET A 788 -17.83 22.89 -6.03
C MET A 788 -17.88 21.57 -5.25
N ASN A 789 -19.07 21.00 -5.13
CA ASN A 789 -19.29 19.63 -4.71
C ASN A 789 -20.18 18.98 -5.75
N GLY A 790 -19.58 18.40 -6.78
CA GLY A 790 -20.25 18.00 -7.99
C GLY A 790 -20.92 19.20 -8.67
N THR A 791 -22.21 19.09 -8.99
CA THR A 791 -23.00 20.17 -9.60
C THR A 791 -23.51 21.20 -8.58
N SER A 792 -23.12 21.14 -7.32
CA SER A 792 -23.58 22.02 -6.24
C SER A 792 -22.46 22.91 -5.74
N ILE A 793 -22.78 24.16 -5.39
CA ILE A 793 -21.83 25.12 -4.82
C ILE A 793 -21.54 24.73 -3.37
N GLY A 794 -20.29 24.40 -3.05
CA GLY A 794 -19.85 24.09 -1.69
C GLY A 794 -19.44 25.35 -0.92
N ASN A 795 -18.47 26.11 -1.47
CA ASN A 795 -17.92 27.32 -0.87
C ASN A 795 -17.47 28.29 -1.97
N PHE A 796 -16.88 29.43 -1.61
CA PHE A 796 -16.28 30.35 -2.59
C PHE A 796 -15.08 31.07 -1.97
N GLY A 797 -14.09 31.38 -2.83
CA GLY A 797 -12.90 32.12 -2.48
C GLY A 797 -12.72 33.37 -3.36
N TYR A 798 -12.17 34.44 -2.80
CA TYR A 798 -11.70 35.59 -3.57
C TYR A 798 -10.20 35.40 -3.85
N LEU A 799 -9.81 35.54 -5.13
CA LEU A 799 -8.41 35.36 -5.53
C LEU A 799 -7.64 36.69 -5.55
N ALA A 800 -8.08 37.63 -6.38
CA ALA A 800 -7.41 38.91 -6.52
C ALA A 800 -8.24 39.90 -7.34
N GLY A 801 -7.91 41.21 -7.24
CA GLY A 801 -8.33 42.25 -8.18
C GLY A 801 -7.24 42.53 -9.22
N ILE A 802 -7.48 42.24 -10.49
CA ILE A 802 -6.50 42.28 -11.56
C ILE A 802 -7.05 43.20 -12.69
N PRO A 803 -6.22 44.09 -13.28
CA PRO A 803 -6.67 44.93 -14.38
C PRO A 803 -7.36 44.15 -15.49
N THR A 804 -8.47 44.67 -16.01
CA THR A 804 -9.31 44.00 -17.00
C THR A 804 -8.64 43.73 -18.36
N ALA A 805 -7.43 44.25 -18.59
CA ALA A 805 -6.58 43.89 -19.71
C ALA A 805 -6.01 42.45 -19.61
N TRP A 806 -5.99 41.89 -18.41
CA TRP A 806 -5.61 40.53 -18.14
C TRP A 806 -6.85 39.64 -17.99
N SER A 807 -6.85 38.49 -18.65
CA SER A 807 -7.87 37.47 -18.51
C SER A 807 -7.22 36.14 -18.12
N MET A 808 -7.91 35.37 -17.27
CA MET A 808 -7.59 33.97 -17.08
C MET A 808 -7.90 33.22 -18.37
N ALA A 809 -6.99 32.40 -18.83
CA ALA A 809 -7.07 31.70 -20.11
C ALA A 809 -7.09 30.17 -19.97
N GLY A 810 -6.93 29.68 -18.74
CA GLY A 810 -7.03 28.27 -18.40
C GLY A 810 -6.47 28.02 -17.00
N SER A 811 -6.81 26.87 -16.47
CA SER A 811 -6.28 26.36 -15.18
C SER A 811 -5.76 24.94 -15.34
N ALA A 812 -4.65 24.62 -14.69
CA ALA A 812 -4.10 23.27 -14.53
C ALA A 812 -2.97 23.29 -13.51
N ASP A 813 -2.52 22.14 -13.05
CA ASP A 813 -1.29 21.99 -12.29
C ASP A 813 -0.09 22.11 -13.24
N PHE A 814 0.51 23.31 -13.32
CA PHE A 814 1.61 23.58 -14.25
C PHE A 814 2.99 23.37 -13.65
N ASP A 815 3.14 23.25 -12.34
CA ASP A 815 4.44 23.02 -11.70
C ASP A 815 4.56 21.64 -11.04
N GLY A 816 3.49 20.84 -11.10
CA GLY A 816 3.47 19.46 -10.60
C GLY A 816 3.34 19.34 -9.08
N ASP A 817 2.91 20.41 -8.39
CA ASP A 817 2.79 20.42 -6.91
C ASP A 817 1.46 19.85 -6.41
N GLY A 818 0.54 19.58 -7.32
CA GLY A 818 -0.75 18.97 -7.02
C GLY A 818 -1.90 19.94 -6.83
N HIS A 819 -1.67 21.23 -7.01
CA HIS A 819 -2.70 22.27 -6.96
C HIS A 819 -2.95 22.87 -8.34
N ALA A 820 -4.18 23.29 -8.58
CA ALA A 820 -4.49 23.96 -9.83
C ALA A 820 -3.87 25.39 -9.87
N ASP A 821 -3.15 25.67 -10.94
CA ASP A 821 -2.54 26.95 -11.27
C ASP A 821 -3.34 27.67 -12.33
N LEU A 822 -2.97 28.92 -12.64
CA LEU A 822 -3.64 29.76 -13.64
C LEU A 822 -2.68 30.20 -14.74
N VAL A 823 -3.07 30.06 -16.00
CA VAL A 823 -2.42 30.71 -17.12
C VAL A 823 -3.18 31.98 -17.49
N TRP A 824 -2.45 33.07 -17.71
CA TRP A 824 -2.97 34.40 -17.95
C TRP A 824 -2.53 34.96 -19.29
N GLU A 825 -3.42 35.70 -19.94
CA GLU A 825 -3.09 36.49 -21.13
C GLU A 825 -3.43 37.96 -20.92
N ASN A 826 -2.50 38.83 -21.33
CA ASN A 826 -2.78 40.24 -21.50
C ASN A 826 -3.14 40.54 -22.95
N ARG A 827 -4.41 40.84 -23.22
CA ARG A 827 -4.95 41.06 -24.54
C ARG A 827 -4.52 42.38 -25.20
N THR A 828 -3.88 43.27 -24.42
CA THR A 828 -3.40 44.57 -24.90
C THR A 828 -1.91 44.53 -25.21
N THR A 829 -1.10 43.97 -24.31
CA THR A 829 0.37 43.97 -24.46
C THR A 829 0.88 42.72 -25.16
N GLY A 830 0.17 41.59 -25.12
CA GLY A 830 0.61 40.28 -25.63
C GLY A 830 1.41 39.45 -24.63
N ASP A 831 1.53 39.89 -23.42
CA ASP A 831 2.24 39.10 -22.36
C ASP A 831 1.42 37.93 -21.90
N ARG A 832 2.12 36.82 -21.61
CA ARG A 832 1.56 35.58 -21.03
C ARG A 832 2.33 35.21 -19.75
N THR A 833 1.61 34.77 -18.70
CA THR A 833 2.22 34.43 -17.42
C THR A 833 1.45 33.32 -16.74
N PHE A 834 2.14 32.52 -15.95
CA PHE A 834 1.52 31.59 -14.99
C PHE A 834 1.47 32.23 -13.60
N TRP A 835 0.41 31.95 -12.88
CA TRP A 835 0.32 32.14 -11.44
C TRP A 835 0.30 30.75 -10.82
N LEU A 836 1.31 30.44 -10.02
CA LEU A 836 1.39 29.18 -9.30
C LEU A 836 0.71 29.37 -7.96
N LEU A 837 -0.23 28.48 -7.63
CA LEU A 837 -1.10 28.57 -6.48
C LEU A 837 -0.90 27.40 -5.54
N ASN A 838 -1.21 27.62 -4.26
CA ASN A 838 -1.44 26.55 -3.27
C ASN A 838 -2.88 26.75 -2.77
N GLY A 839 -3.78 25.96 -3.28
CA GLY A 839 -5.21 26.21 -3.17
C GLY A 839 -5.60 27.55 -3.79
N THR A 840 -6.25 28.42 -3.03
CA THR A 840 -6.62 29.77 -3.50
C THR A 840 -5.54 30.84 -3.19
N THR A 841 -4.36 30.44 -2.71
CA THR A 841 -3.28 31.34 -2.32
C THR A 841 -2.21 31.37 -3.39
N ILE A 842 -1.83 32.56 -3.89
CA ILE A 842 -0.79 32.72 -4.90
C ILE A 842 0.58 32.45 -4.25
N SER A 843 1.34 31.49 -4.79
CA SER A 843 2.68 31.11 -4.36
C SER A 843 3.74 31.92 -5.12
N SER A 844 3.64 31.97 -6.44
CA SER A 844 4.61 32.66 -7.30
C SER A 844 4.05 33.01 -8.68
N PHE A 845 4.87 33.70 -9.49
CA PHE A 845 4.56 34.12 -10.86
C PHE A 845 5.68 33.70 -11.79
N VAL A 846 5.33 33.12 -12.94
CA VAL A 846 6.29 32.73 -13.96
C VAL A 846 5.91 33.40 -15.31
N TYR A 847 6.79 34.21 -15.88
CA TYR A 847 6.58 34.80 -17.19
C TYR A 847 6.79 33.73 -18.26
N LEU A 848 5.78 33.50 -19.09
CA LEU A 848 5.85 32.50 -20.16
C LEU A 848 6.48 33.10 -21.45
N ALA A 849 5.81 34.06 -22.05
CA ALA A 849 6.24 34.63 -23.34
C ALA A 849 5.44 35.88 -23.70
N TYR A 850 6.00 36.67 -24.67
CA TYR A 850 5.21 37.57 -25.47
C TYR A 850 4.66 36.85 -26.68
N VAL A 851 3.34 36.92 -26.91
CA VAL A 851 2.64 36.40 -28.09
C VAL A 851 1.77 37.50 -28.67
N ASP A 852 1.77 37.63 -29.99
CA ASP A 852 0.94 38.64 -30.67
C ASP A 852 -0.52 38.59 -30.17
N PRO A 853 -1.13 39.73 -29.80
CA PRO A 853 -2.50 39.77 -29.26
C PRO A 853 -3.60 39.18 -30.18
N ALA A 854 -3.30 38.91 -31.45
CA ALA A 854 -4.20 38.18 -32.33
C ALA A 854 -4.33 36.67 -31.98
N TRP A 855 -3.37 36.15 -31.20
CA TRP A 855 -3.40 34.78 -30.68
C TRP A 855 -3.94 34.73 -29.26
N HIS A 856 -4.85 33.79 -29.02
CA HIS A 856 -5.44 33.54 -27.72
C HIS A 856 -5.21 32.09 -27.30
N ILE A 857 -5.02 31.86 -26.00
CA ILE A 857 -5.09 30.54 -25.43
C ILE A 857 -6.58 30.15 -25.37
N ALA A 858 -6.94 29.06 -26.04
CA ALA A 858 -8.33 28.64 -26.21
C ALA A 858 -8.73 27.42 -25.39
N ALA A 859 -7.76 26.59 -25.01
CA ALA A 859 -7.96 25.44 -24.13
C ALA A 859 -6.62 25.00 -23.54
N VAL A 860 -6.69 24.23 -22.46
CA VAL A 860 -5.56 23.55 -21.84
C VAL A 860 -5.84 22.06 -21.75
N GLY A 861 -4.81 21.21 -21.85
CA GLY A 861 -4.98 19.74 -21.77
C GLY A 861 -3.69 19.05 -22.17
N ASP A 862 -3.56 17.77 -21.87
CA ASP A 862 -2.46 16.94 -22.36
C ASP A 862 -2.81 16.41 -23.76
N PHE A 863 -2.15 16.95 -24.79
CA PHE A 863 -2.40 16.61 -26.18
C PHE A 863 -1.37 15.65 -26.79
N ASN A 864 -0.29 15.32 -26.05
CA ASN A 864 0.73 14.39 -26.53
C ASN A 864 0.84 13.13 -25.68
N GLY A 865 0.11 13.05 -24.56
CA GLY A 865 0.07 11.89 -23.66
C GLY A 865 1.30 11.77 -22.75
N ASP A 866 2.02 12.88 -22.49
CA ASP A 866 3.21 12.89 -21.64
C ASP A 866 2.91 13.24 -20.16
N GLY A 867 1.63 13.48 -19.82
CA GLY A 867 1.18 13.82 -18.48
C GLY A 867 1.35 15.29 -18.11
N GLN A 868 1.86 16.14 -19.03
CA GLN A 868 1.99 17.58 -18.84
C GLN A 868 0.84 18.32 -19.53
N THR A 869 0.41 19.42 -18.93
CA THR A 869 -0.67 20.22 -19.53
C THR A 869 -0.13 21.12 -20.62
N ASP A 870 -0.66 20.97 -21.84
CA ASP A 870 -0.34 21.73 -23.02
C ASP A 870 -1.29 22.93 -23.22
N LEU A 871 -0.91 23.89 -24.09
CA LEU A 871 -1.69 25.08 -24.42
C LEU A 871 -2.16 25.03 -25.86
N VAL A 872 -3.46 25.09 -26.09
CA VAL A 872 -4.04 25.23 -27.42
C VAL A 872 -4.27 26.71 -27.73
N TRP A 873 -3.80 27.15 -28.92
CA TRP A 873 -3.86 28.52 -29.38
C TRP A 873 -4.73 28.69 -30.59
N GLU A 874 -5.51 29.75 -30.61
CA GLU A 874 -6.23 30.18 -31.82
C GLU A 874 -5.87 31.59 -32.22
N ASN A 875 -5.66 31.81 -33.53
CA ASN A 875 -5.51 33.12 -34.14
C ASN A 875 -6.85 33.54 -34.73
N LEU A 876 -7.46 34.57 -34.16
CA LEU A 876 -8.78 35.03 -34.56
C LEU A 876 -8.79 35.83 -35.87
N THR A 877 -7.61 36.20 -36.36
CA THR A 877 -7.47 36.95 -37.61
C THR A 877 -7.21 36.04 -38.82
N THR A 878 -6.34 35.04 -38.64
CA THR A 878 -5.93 34.14 -39.73
C THR A 878 -6.73 32.85 -39.75
N GLY A 879 -7.36 32.44 -38.66
CA GLY A 879 -8.04 31.16 -38.49
C GLY A 879 -7.11 30.01 -38.10
N ASP A 880 -5.83 30.26 -37.87
CA ASP A 880 -4.87 29.22 -37.51
C ASP A 880 -5.04 28.74 -36.07
N ARG A 881 -4.84 27.44 -35.90
CA ARG A 881 -4.85 26.72 -34.60
C ARG A 881 -3.55 25.98 -34.42
N THR A 882 -2.97 26.04 -33.22
CA THR A 882 -1.70 25.37 -32.89
C THR A 882 -1.72 24.89 -31.42
N VAL A 883 -0.92 23.89 -31.14
CA VAL A 883 -0.68 23.40 -29.77
C VAL A 883 0.76 23.71 -29.38
N TRP A 884 0.96 24.24 -28.19
CA TRP A 884 2.25 24.31 -27.54
C TRP A 884 2.35 23.16 -26.57
N PHE A 885 3.23 22.22 -26.85
CA PHE A 885 3.56 21.14 -25.94
C PHE A 885 4.48 21.67 -24.85
N MET A 886 4.01 21.60 -23.61
CA MET A 886 4.68 22.18 -22.48
C MET A 886 5.54 21.14 -21.74
N ASN A 887 6.48 21.63 -20.95
CA ASN A 887 7.18 20.86 -19.91
C ASN A 887 7.09 21.70 -18.64
N GLY A 888 6.06 21.44 -17.85
CA GLY A 888 5.64 22.30 -16.76
C GLY A 888 5.35 23.73 -17.26
N THR A 889 5.99 24.73 -16.67
CA THR A 889 5.86 26.14 -17.09
C THR A 889 6.75 26.53 -18.28
N SER A 890 7.45 25.59 -18.91
CA SER A 890 8.38 25.84 -20.02
C SER A 890 7.85 25.29 -21.34
N ILE A 891 8.15 25.97 -22.45
CA ILE A 891 7.74 25.55 -23.80
C ILE A 891 8.68 24.44 -24.27
N GLY A 892 8.12 23.23 -24.55
CA GLY A 892 8.86 22.10 -25.12
C GLY A 892 8.92 22.13 -26.65
N SER A 893 7.77 22.05 -27.33
CA SER A 893 7.67 22.04 -28.80
C SER A 893 6.32 22.59 -29.28
N PHE A 894 6.10 22.57 -30.60
CA PHE A 894 4.90 23.13 -31.23
C PHE A 894 4.29 22.14 -32.22
N GLY A 895 2.96 22.07 -32.24
CA GLY A 895 2.19 21.31 -33.22
C GLY A 895 1.18 22.20 -33.94
N TYR A 896 1.14 22.16 -35.28
CA TYR A 896 0.08 22.83 -36.04
C TYR A 896 -1.15 21.92 -36.05
N LEU A 897 -2.33 22.47 -35.74
CA LEU A 897 -3.56 21.71 -35.69
C LEU A 897 -4.37 21.87 -36.99
N ALA A 898 -4.83 23.08 -37.29
CA ALA A 898 -5.65 23.37 -38.48
C ALA A 898 -5.81 24.86 -38.72
N ASN A 899 -6.32 25.24 -39.94
CA ASN A 899 -6.85 26.55 -40.24
C ASN A 899 -8.38 26.45 -40.36
N ILE A 900 -9.10 27.14 -39.47
CA ILE A 900 -10.55 27.05 -39.29
C ILE A 900 -11.16 28.45 -39.34
N PRO A 901 -12.30 28.64 -40.03
CA PRO A 901 -12.97 29.93 -40.09
C PRO A 901 -13.20 30.55 -38.71
N ALA A 902 -13.06 31.87 -38.60
CA ALA A 902 -13.06 32.62 -37.34
C ALA A 902 -14.41 32.58 -36.58
N GLU A 903 -15.51 32.21 -37.21
CA GLU A 903 -16.80 31.96 -36.54
C GLU A 903 -16.84 30.69 -35.70
N TRP A 904 -15.87 29.76 -35.87
CA TRP A 904 -15.70 28.61 -35.02
C TRP A 904 -14.63 28.90 -33.95
N ARG A 905 -15.00 28.67 -32.68
CA ARG A 905 -14.15 28.87 -31.52
C ARG A 905 -13.93 27.56 -30.80
N ILE A 906 -12.72 27.35 -30.33
CA ILE A 906 -12.45 26.33 -29.31
C ILE A 906 -12.95 26.87 -27.96
N VAL A 907 -13.71 26.07 -27.24
CA VAL A 907 -14.36 26.47 -25.96
C VAL A 907 -14.05 25.53 -24.81
N GLY A 908 -13.22 24.53 -25.03
CA GLY A 908 -12.74 23.61 -24.00
C GLY A 908 -12.14 22.34 -24.58
N ALA A 909 -11.62 21.51 -23.70
CA ALA A 909 -10.98 20.24 -24.03
C ALA A 909 -11.32 19.16 -22.98
N GLY A 910 -11.44 17.90 -23.44
CA GLY A 910 -11.70 16.71 -22.60
C GLY A 910 -11.76 15.46 -23.45
N ASP A 911 -11.68 14.27 -22.86
CA ASP A 911 -11.76 12.98 -23.59
C ASP A 911 -13.24 12.54 -23.73
N PHE A 912 -13.87 12.92 -24.82
CA PHE A 912 -15.31 12.65 -25.06
C PHE A 912 -15.61 11.26 -25.60
N ASN A 913 -14.59 10.50 -26.02
CA ASN A 913 -14.79 9.14 -26.54
C ASN A 913 -14.12 8.06 -25.67
N SER A 914 -13.53 8.47 -24.58
CA SER A 914 -12.83 7.62 -23.59
C SER A 914 -11.68 6.81 -24.21
N ASP A 915 -10.99 7.34 -25.23
CA ASP A 915 -9.83 6.71 -25.84
C ASP A 915 -8.50 7.12 -25.18
N GLY A 916 -8.55 8.06 -24.23
CA GLY A 916 -7.41 8.56 -23.49
C GLY A 916 -6.63 9.66 -24.19
N GLN A 917 -7.19 10.24 -25.24
CA GLN A 917 -6.66 11.41 -25.92
C GLN A 917 -7.55 12.60 -25.64
N THR A 918 -6.96 13.77 -25.47
CA THR A 918 -7.73 15.00 -25.22
C THR A 918 -8.36 15.48 -26.52
N ASP A 919 -9.68 15.63 -26.51
CA ASP A 919 -10.49 16.14 -27.63
C ASP A 919 -10.80 17.62 -27.46
N LEU A 920 -11.26 18.30 -28.54
CA LEU A 920 -11.58 19.72 -28.54
C LEU A 920 -13.09 19.96 -28.76
N VAL A 921 -13.67 20.81 -27.91
CA VAL A 921 -15.05 21.28 -28.04
C VAL A 921 -15.08 22.61 -28.80
N TRP A 922 -15.98 22.70 -29.77
CA TRP A 922 -16.13 23.84 -30.65
C TRP A 922 -17.54 24.44 -30.60
N GLU A 923 -17.61 25.76 -30.69
CA GLU A 923 -18.87 26.46 -30.94
C GLU A 923 -18.78 27.38 -32.17
N ASN A 924 -19.84 27.39 -32.97
CA ASN A 924 -20.02 28.36 -34.03
C ASN A 924 -20.80 29.57 -33.48
N THR A 925 -20.10 30.71 -33.41
CA THR A 925 -20.66 31.93 -32.82
C THR A 925 -21.74 32.61 -33.70
N THR A 926 -21.89 32.14 -34.94
CA THR A 926 -22.89 32.67 -35.90
C THR A 926 -24.13 31.79 -36.00
N THR A 927 -23.94 30.47 -36.07
CA THR A 927 -25.08 29.53 -36.29
C THR A 927 -25.58 28.93 -34.97
N GLY A 928 -24.77 28.94 -33.93
CA GLY A 928 -25.07 28.28 -32.67
C GLY A 928 -24.80 26.79 -32.66
N ASP A 929 -24.13 26.25 -33.68
CA ASP A 929 -23.76 24.82 -33.71
C ASP A 929 -22.62 24.51 -32.75
N ARG A 930 -22.66 23.33 -32.13
CA ARG A 930 -21.65 22.77 -31.24
C ARG A 930 -21.14 21.44 -31.77
N SER A 931 -19.82 21.23 -31.70
CA SER A 931 -19.15 20.03 -32.21
C SER A 931 -17.99 19.64 -31.31
N VAL A 932 -17.72 18.33 -31.22
CA VAL A 932 -16.49 17.80 -30.62
C VAL A 932 -15.63 17.25 -31.73
N TRP A 933 -14.34 17.58 -31.70
CA TRP A 933 -13.33 17.05 -32.60
C TRP A 933 -12.48 16.05 -31.86
N TYR A 934 -12.55 14.79 -32.29
CA TYR A 934 -11.78 13.69 -31.74
C TYR A 934 -10.35 13.72 -32.29
N LEU A 935 -9.38 13.78 -31.41
CA LEU A 935 -7.96 13.92 -31.75
C LEU A 935 -7.13 12.69 -31.32
N ASN A 936 -5.99 12.54 -31.98
CA ASN A 936 -4.87 11.74 -31.51
C ASN A 936 -3.63 12.63 -31.65
N GLY A 937 -3.20 13.20 -30.54
CA GLY A 937 -2.26 14.29 -30.54
C GLY A 937 -2.83 15.51 -31.27
N THR A 938 -2.11 16.03 -32.28
CA THR A 938 -2.61 17.08 -33.14
C THR A 938 -3.34 16.58 -34.39
N THR A 939 -3.56 15.27 -34.51
CA THR A 939 -4.19 14.69 -35.69
C THR A 939 -5.69 14.52 -35.44
N ILE A 940 -6.50 15.19 -36.28
CA ILE A 940 -7.96 15.07 -36.25
C ILE A 940 -8.35 13.70 -36.79
N GLN A 941 -9.01 12.88 -35.97
CA GLN A 941 -9.50 11.54 -36.32
C GLN A 941 -10.90 11.60 -36.93
N SER A 942 -11.79 12.32 -36.25
CA SER A 942 -13.19 12.50 -36.65
C SER A 942 -13.80 13.69 -35.89
N PHE A 943 -15.07 13.97 -36.14
CA PHE A 943 -15.83 14.98 -35.39
C PHE A 943 -17.29 14.54 -35.21
N GLY A 944 -17.86 14.93 -34.06
CA GLY A 944 -19.23 14.68 -33.69
C GLY A 944 -20.01 15.97 -33.52
N TYR A 945 -21.22 16.03 -34.04
CA TYR A 945 -22.14 17.14 -33.82
C TYR A 945 -22.87 16.94 -32.50
N VAL A 946 -22.79 17.95 -31.61
CA VAL A 946 -23.42 17.92 -30.28
C VAL A 946 -24.85 18.46 -30.36
N ALA A 947 -25.00 19.73 -30.71
CA ALA A 947 -26.31 20.39 -30.79
C ALA A 947 -26.22 21.75 -31.45
N GLY A 948 -27.38 22.29 -31.91
CA GLY A 948 -27.58 23.71 -32.20
C GLY A 948 -28.22 24.40 -31.00
N VAL A 949 -27.54 25.37 -30.39
CA VAL A 949 -27.98 26.12 -29.23
C VAL A 949 -27.96 27.60 -29.54
N ASP A 950 -28.93 28.37 -29.00
CA ASP A 950 -29.01 29.84 -29.23
C ASP A 950 -27.64 30.49 -28.88
N VAL A 951 -27.19 31.37 -29.74
CA VAL A 951 -25.89 32.05 -29.64
C VAL A 951 -25.70 32.93 -28.40
N ALA A 952 -26.77 33.21 -27.64
CA ALA A 952 -26.64 33.84 -26.33
C ALA A 952 -26.11 32.86 -25.25
N TRP A 953 -26.14 31.57 -25.50
CA TRP A 953 -25.56 30.55 -24.64
C TRP A 953 -24.17 30.12 -25.14
N HIS A 954 -23.21 30.22 -24.30
CA HIS A 954 -21.80 29.79 -24.54
C HIS A 954 -21.40 28.66 -23.64
N ILE A 955 -20.61 27.73 -24.14
CA ILE A 955 -19.90 26.76 -23.28
C ILE A 955 -18.78 27.52 -22.60
N ALA A 956 -18.79 27.56 -21.28
CA ALA A 956 -17.89 28.36 -20.48
C ALA A 956 -16.80 27.54 -19.80
N ALA A 957 -17.04 26.22 -19.58
CA ALA A 957 -16.04 25.28 -19.08
C ALA A 957 -16.42 23.85 -19.49
N VAL A 958 -15.41 22.98 -19.53
CA VAL A 958 -15.53 21.54 -19.81
C VAL A 958 -14.80 20.79 -18.72
N ALA A 959 -15.50 19.96 -17.95
CA ALA A 959 -14.93 19.08 -16.91
C ALA A 959 -15.97 18.03 -16.50
N ASP A 960 -15.57 16.98 -15.80
CA ASP A 960 -16.49 15.98 -15.24
C ASP A 960 -17.11 16.51 -13.92
N PHE A 961 -18.21 17.28 -14.03
CA PHE A 961 -18.84 17.90 -12.86
C PHE A 961 -19.70 16.94 -12.04
N ASN A 962 -20.05 15.78 -12.55
CA ASN A 962 -20.88 14.80 -11.84
C ASN A 962 -20.10 13.59 -11.34
N GLY A 963 -18.80 13.49 -11.66
CA GLY A 963 -17.90 12.42 -11.24
C GLY A 963 -18.18 11.07 -11.92
N ASP A 964 -18.81 11.04 -13.12
CA ASP A 964 -19.13 9.79 -13.81
C ASP A 964 -18.02 9.32 -14.78
N GLY A 965 -16.98 10.12 -14.97
CA GLY A 965 -15.84 9.87 -15.83
C GLY A 965 -16.04 10.33 -17.28
N GLN A 966 -17.06 11.15 -17.55
CA GLN A 966 -17.28 11.76 -18.85
C GLN A 966 -17.22 13.29 -18.72
N PRO A 967 -16.58 14.00 -19.66
CA PRO A 967 -16.59 15.46 -19.64
C PRO A 967 -17.98 16.03 -19.83
N ASP A 968 -18.37 16.95 -18.95
CA ASP A 968 -19.62 17.71 -18.99
C ASP A 968 -19.40 19.12 -19.54
N LEU A 969 -20.47 19.81 -19.90
CA LEU A 969 -20.44 21.17 -20.42
C LEU A 969 -21.11 22.13 -19.43
N LEU A 970 -20.36 23.14 -18.97
CA LEU A 970 -20.91 24.25 -18.19
C LEU A 970 -21.25 25.42 -19.12
N TRP A 971 -22.51 25.85 -19.05
CA TRP A 971 -23.06 26.88 -19.93
C TRP A 971 -23.28 28.20 -19.20
N GLU A 972 -22.99 29.31 -19.89
CA GLU A 972 -23.42 30.64 -19.47
C GLU A 972 -24.26 31.31 -20.53
N ASN A 973 -25.38 31.93 -20.13
CA ASN A 973 -26.14 32.82 -20.98
C ASN A 973 -25.62 34.26 -20.82
N SER A 974 -24.99 34.77 -21.87
CA SER A 974 -24.39 36.12 -21.88
C SER A 974 -25.39 37.26 -21.76
N THR A 975 -26.67 37.02 -22.03
CA THR A 975 -27.77 38.01 -22.02
C THR A 975 -28.57 37.99 -20.73
N THR A 976 -28.98 36.79 -20.27
CA THR A 976 -29.83 36.66 -19.09
C THR A 976 -29.07 36.51 -17.82
N GLY A 977 -27.82 35.98 -17.84
CA GLY A 977 -27.05 35.67 -16.67
C GLY A 977 -27.30 34.29 -16.07
N ASP A 978 -28.07 33.46 -16.75
CA ASP A 978 -28.31 32.08 -16.31
C ASP A 978 -27.09 31.19 -16.54
N ARG A 979 -26.90 30.22 -15.62
CA ARG A 979 -25.85 29.19 -15.69
C ARG A 979 -26.49 27.81 -15.55
N ALA A 980 -26.06 26.87 -16.37
CA ALA A 980 -26.58 25.51 -16.37
C ALA A 980 -25.49 24.51 -16.78
N PHE A 981 -25.59 23.27 -16.29
CA PHE A 981 -24.79 22.17 -16.79
C PHE A 981 -25.49 21.41 -17.89
N TRP A 982 -24.78 20.87 -18.83
CA TRP A 982 -25.19 19.70 -19.57
C TRP A 982 -24.32 18.55 -19.11
N LEU A 983 -24.93 17.59 -18.41
CA LEU A 983 -24.25 16.36 -18.03
C LEU A 983 -24.29 15.43 -19.23
N MET A 984 -23.12 14.98 -19.65
CA MET A 984 -22.93 14.31 -20.94
C MET A 984 -22.74 12.80 -20.77
N ASN A 985 -22.98 12.08 -21.86
CA ASN A 985 -22.55 10.68 -22.05
C ASN A 985 -21.94 10.62 -23.45
N GLY A 986 -20.59 10.70 -23.52
CA GLY A 986 -19.92 11.07 -24.75
C GLY A 986 -20.39 12.43 -25.24
N ILE A 987 -20.89 12.53 -26.48
CA ILE A 987 -21.45 13.78 -27.03
C ILE A 987 -22.98 13.91 -26.84
N ALA A 988 -23.62 12.95 -26.17
CA ALA A 988 -25.06 12.99 -25.94
C ALA A 988 -25.37 13.64 -24.58
N GLN A 989 -26.26 14.63 -24.57
CA GLN A 989 -26.76 15.24 -23.34
C GLN A 989 -27.62 14.22 -22.56
N ALA A 990 -27.20 13.86 -21.35
CA ALA A 990 -27.95 12.98 -20.44
C ALA A 990 -28.94 13.78 -19.59
N SER A 991 -28.54 14.93 -19.06
CA SER A 991 -29.40 15.83 -18.27
C SER A 991 -28.87 17.27 -18.33
N ALA A 992 -29.69 18.24 -17.84
CA ALA A 992 -29.38 19.67 -17.88
C ALA A 992 -29.79 20.38 -16.57
N PRO A 993 -29.09 20.14 -15.45
CA PRO A 993 -29.43 20.84 -14.21
C PRO A 993 -29.06 22.33 -14.28
N TYR A 994 -29.97 23.16 -13.75
CA TYR A 994 -29.75 24.59 -13.59
C TYR A 994 -28.82 24.87 -12.42
N LEU A 995 -27.80 25.71 -12.60
CA LEU A 995 -26.85 26.04 -11.55
C LEU A 995 -27.29 27.31 -10.79
N ALA A 996 -27.29 28.47 -11.45
CA ALA A 996 -27.56 29.72 -10.80
C ALA A 996 -27.82 30.86 -11.80
N TYR A 997 -28.41 31.96 -11.32
CA TYR A 997 -28.38 33.27 -11.98
C TYR A 997 -27.19 34.07 -11.41
N ILE A 998 -26.31 34.57 -12.31
CA ILE A 998 -25.17 35.42 -11.94
C ILE A 998 -25.18 36.61 -12.90
N ASP A 999 -24.98 37.84 -12.36
CA ASP A 999 -24.91 39.05 -13.17
C ASP A 999 -23.95 38.86 -14.32
N PRO A 1000 -24.37 39.19 -15.58
CA PRO A 1000 -23.56 39.02 -16.79
C PRO A 1000 -22.22 39.75 -16.81
N VAL A 1001 -21.93 40.65 -15.87
CA VAL A 1001 -20.59 41.24 -15.70
C VAL A 1001 -19.57 40.21 -15.15
N TRP A 1002 -20.04 39.16 -14.48
CA TRP A 1002 -19.23 38.05 -14.09
C TRP A 1002 -19.24 36.99 -15.18
N LYS A 1003 -18.07 36.62 -15.62
CA LYS A 1003 -17.85 35.56 -16.62
C LYS A 1003 -17.14 34.38 -15.98
N ILE A 1004 -17.53 33.19 -16.40
CA ILE A 1004 -16.76 32.01 -16.07
C ILE A 1004 -15.43 32.08 -16.88
N ALA A 1005 -14.31 31.77 -16.26
CA ALA A 1005 -13.04 31.61 -16.93
C ALA A 1005 -12.83 30.14 -17.28
N PRO A 1006 -12.28 29.85 -18.46
CA PRO A 1006 -12.08 28.49 -18.94
C PRO A 1006 -11.05 27.72 -18.11
#